data_00d57b03286d083fc2e88649d6ebede9
#
_entry.id   00d57b03286d083fc2e88649d6ebede9
#
_cell.length_a   1.000
_cell.length_b   1.000
_cell.length_c   1.000
_cell.angle_alpha   90.00
_cell.angle_beta   90.00
_cell.angle_gamma   90.00
#
_symmetry.space_group_name_H-M   'P 1'
#
loop_
_entity.id
_entity.type
_entity.pdbx_description
1 polymer ?
#
loop_
_entity_poly.entity_id
_entity_poly.type
_entity_poly.pdbx_seq_one_letter_code
_entity_poly.pdbx_strand_id
1 'polypeptide(L)'
;TTTTTTTTTTTTPVALTGSAAMLAKMRKSSALTGEKRATAAQGASTSAKDGVDETATNAKATRTFILHGGEAASQIAKDLAAQAEKEHGIALNVMTMDDFRDVEFDKEPCAVVFVVETVENAQPAEAAGSCVRFFNRKRKEGTNQAMLAGKMSYAVLGLGDTNLLLDRQTTTAKDCNQAAQTLDSALAALGGARIVPRGEANDAVGLDEDVVPWAKLLFPKLSEVHKGIEAKKNAKLCFLYGSQTGNATEICKNLAAEASEKGYPVEVCAMNEVEPEDVIKPGAVITFVVSSTGDGDAPDNCDTFFTRLKRKAKKEKGEGAIGVQYAVLGLGDQNYSAFMAVPRQFSQTMENLGAKCFAKRGECDDTLGLYEQVDAWTSTFWSHLEVARGNSHKLREGETIVEDANAATEAPKGDSKPPQAAAPAKKVEGVPPLPICRSEVQWLPKTTEVVANRVAPGPDSEGAYTVSSPYMATIHKREVLTNLKSDRRVLHMEFDLGSSGISYKPGDSIGIVPQNDAELVRAIVDRLGLDQAAIFTLNWKKGDTNEHATHPLPHIHTPCTVKSVFTNYIDITGCPRKSLLRVLAEHCGNAEEKDALLHLSSRGGRAEYETQIRAQSPTLLTLLNNYPSCCPPLAELLDALSPLAPRLYSITCAPEVAPTTPSVAFSVVRFQVPSGEHRLGVATNWLDEISVDDKCEHKVPVYIKPSLKFGLPEDSSAPLVMIGPGTGVAPFRGFLQSRRAKAQKGGRLSEAMLFFGCRKADEDFLYEADWKSFTADGSLTKLVCAFSRETAEKVYVQHKIEEHATEVARLISEGAYVMVCGDGAHMAKDVHAALVRVVAQAGVCGVSDVKAAEALLADFTKSGRYVRDIWS
;
A
#
# COMPACT_ATOMS: atom_id res chain seq x y z
N THR A 1 1.53 -71.00 -14.58
CA THR A 1 0.10 -71.19 -14.81
C THR A 1 -0.58 -69.79 -14.91
N THR A 2 -0.75 -69.45 -16.15
CA THR A 2 -1.44 -68.25 -16.66
C THR A 2 -2.95 -68.41 -16.50
N THR A 3 -3.61 -67.39 -15.98
CA THR A 3 -5.07 -67.26 -16.10
C THR A 3 -5.38 -65.84 -16.57
N THR A 4 -5.83 -65.81 -17.83
CA THR A 4 -6.34 -64.66 -18.57
C THR A 4 -7.79 -64.39 -18.10
N THR A 5 -8.06 -63.23 -17.57
CA THR A 5 -9.45 -62.77 -17.30
C THR A 5 -9.79 -61.65 -18.28
N THR A 6 -10.70 -61.95 -19.17
CA THR A 6 -11.30 -61.05 -20.15
C THR A 6 -12.39 -60.24 -19.48
N THR A 7 -12.21 -58.89 -19.38
CA THR A 7 -13.26 -57.96 -18.88
C THR A 7 -13.93 -57.33 -20.11
N THR A 8 -15.19 -57.68 -20.32
CA THR A 8 -16.11 -57.07 -21.28
C THR A 8 -16.60 -55.73 -20.72
N THR A 9 -16.22 -54.65 -21.33
CA THR A 9 -16.74 -53.32 -21.07
C THR A 9 -18.00 -53.09 -21.87
N THR A 10 -19.14 -53.07 -21.18
CA THR A 10 -20.42 -52.60 -21.70
C THR A 10 -20.44 -51.09 -21.71
N THR A 11 -20.40 -50.49 -22.88
CA THR A 11 -20.65 -49.07 -23.14
C THR A 11 -22.13 -48.80 -23.17
N THR A 12 -22.65 -48.09 -22.16
CA THR A 12 -23.99 -47.47 -22.20
C THR A 12 -23.94 -46.22 -23.06
N PRO A 13 -24.91 -45.98 -23.95
CA PRO A 13 -24.93 -44.75 -24.75
C PRO A 13 -25.42 -43.56 -23.93
N VAL A 14 -24.59 -42.51 -23.86
CA VAL A 14 -24.95 -41.22 -23.34
C VAL A 14 -26.00 -40.58 -24.25
N ALA A 15 -27.14 -40.24 -23.68
CA ALA A 15 -28.25 -39.63 -24.37
C ALA A 15 -27.90 -38.24 -24.94
N LEU A 16 -27.94 -38.09 -26.22
CA LEU A 16 -27.94 -36.85 -27.00
C LEU A 16 -29.30 -36.15 -26.87
N THR A 17 -29.56 -35.41 -25.76
CA THR A 17 -30.92 -34.85 -25.55
C THR A 17 -31.01 -33.32 -25.76
N GLY A 18 -29.91 -32.61 -26.07
CA GLY A 18 -29.97 -31.14 -26.30
C GLY A 18 -30.20 -30.74 -27.78
N SER A 19 -29.52 -31.43 -28.68
CA SER A 19 -29.43 -31.02 -30.09
C SER A 19 -30.71 -31.33 -30.89
N ALA A 20 -31.41 -32.44 -30.58
CA ALA A 20 -32.62 -32.82 -31.27
C ALA A 20 -33.86 -31.96 -30.95
N ALA A 21 -33.92 -31.40 -29.76
CA ALA A 21 -35.02 -30.52 -29.36
C ALA A 21 -34.88 -29.10 -29.98
N MET A 22 -33.67 -28.65 -30.24
CA MET A 22 -33.39 -27.39 -30.92
C MET A 22 -33.70 -27.49 -32.41
N LEU A 23 -33.30 -28.58 -33.07
CA LEU A 23 -33.64 -28.88 -34.46
C LEU A 23 -35.15 -28.99 -34.69
N ALA A 24 -35.93 -29.55 -33.76
CA ALA A 24 -37.38 -29.64 -33.85
C ALA A 24 -38.09 -28.28 -33.68
N LYS A 25 -37.50 -27.36 -32.92
CA LYS A 25 -38.02 -25.99 -32.71
C LYS A 25 -37.72 -25.08 -33.91
N MET A 26 -36.51 -25.18 -34.48
CA MET A 26 -36.14 -24.44 -35.69
C MET A 26 -36.94 -24.86 -36.92
N ARG A 27 -37.18 -26.18 -37.11
CA ARG A 27 -38.03 -26.69 -38.19
C ARG A 27 -39.50 -26.22 -38.13
N LYS A 28 -40.00 -25.84 -36.95
CA LYS A 28 -41.36 -25.27 -36.80
C LYS A 28 -41.39 -23.75 -37.10
N SER A 29 -40.31 -23.04 -37.02
CA SER A 29 -40.24 -21.60 -37.32
C SER A 29 -40.14 -21.33 -38.83
N SER A 30 -39.36 -22.15 -39.57
CA SER A 30 -39.23 -21.98 -41.01
C SER A 30 -40.52 -22.39 -41.81
N ALA A 31 -41.40 -23.20 -41.22
CA ALA A 31 -42.68 -23.59 -41.85
C ALA A 31 -43.83 -22.57 -41.65
N LEU A 32 -43.62 -21.52 -40.83
CA LEU A 32 -44.64 -20.51 -40.52
C LEU A 32 -44.45 -19.17 -41.28
N THR A 33 -43.39 -19.01 -42.03
CA THR A 33 -43.08 -17.78 -42.79
C THR A 33 -43.62 -17.76 -44.22
N GLY A 34 -44.25 -18.85 -44.67
CA GLY A 34 -44.81 -18.98 -46.03
C GLY A 34 -46.24 -18.45 -46.23
N GLU A 35 -47.02 -18.22 -45.18
CA GLU A 35 -48.43 -17.83 -45.32
C GLU A 35 -48.89 -16.78 -44.32
N LYS A 36 -48.45 -15.53 -44.46
CA LYS A 36 -49.19 -14.36 -43.94
C LYS A 36 -48.50 -13.05 -44.37
N ARG A 37 -48.66 -12.74 -45.65
CA ARG A 37 -48.59 -11.37 -46.14
C ARG A 37 -49.97 -10.96 -46.59
N ALA A 38 -50.76 -10.47 -45.69
CA ALA A 38 -51.80 -9.43 -45.96
C ALA A 38 -52.56 -9.12 -44.66
N THR A 39 -52.76 -7.81 -44.45
CA THR A 39 -53.66 -7.16 -43.48
C THR A 39 -53.15 -7.09 -42.02
N ALA A 40 -52.76 -5.97 -41.52
CA ALA A 40 -53.59 -4.93 -40.96
C ALA A 40 -52.78 -3.85 -40.28
N ALA A 41 -52.93 -2.63 -40.76
CA ALA A 41 -52.71 -1.44 -39.97
C ALA A 41 -53.95 -1.16 -39.11
N GLN A 42 -53.72 -0.53 -37.99
CA GLN A 42 -54.62 0.20 -37.09
C GLN A 42 -54.90 -0.44 -35.72
N GLY A 43 -54.58 0.34 -34.71
CA GLY A 43 -55.42 0.45 -33.56
C GLY A 43 -54.79 0.39 -32.19
N ALA A 44 -54.42 1.56 -31.67
CA ALA A 44 -54.71 2.09 -30.32
C ALA A 44 -54.19 1.40 -29.05
N SER A 45 -53.40 2.18 -28.40
CA SER A 45 -53.22 2.38 -26.94
C SER A 45 -54.22 1.76 -25.98
N THR A 46 -53.76 1.13 -24.91
CA THR A 46 -54.14 1.45 -23.51
C THR A 46 -53.22 0.78 -22.51
N SER A 47 -52.96 1.52 -21.45
CA SER A 47 -52.17 1.29 -20.26
C SER A 47 -52.53 0.01 -19.46
N ALA A 48 -51.51 -0.65 -18.92
CA ALA A 48 -51.58 -1.20 -17.56
C ALA A 48 -50.15 -1.31 -16.96
N LYS A 49 -50.05 -0.91 -15.73
CA LYS A 49 -48.86 -0.87 -14.86
C LYS A 49 -48.58 -2.25 -14.25
N ASP A 50 -47.31 -2.35 -13.82
CA ASP A 50 -46.79 -3.21 -12.75
C ASP A 50 -46.44 -4.65 -13.06
N GLY A 51 -45.15 -4.84 -13.20
CA GLY A 51 -44.42 -6.09 -13.15
C GLY A 51 -42.96 -5.78 -13.47
N VAL A 52 -42.18 -5.42 -12.41
CA VAL A 52 -40.75 -5.19 -12.56
C VAL A 52 -40.07 -6.53 -12.81
N ASP A 53 -39.66 -6.73 -14.04
CA ASP A 53 -38.91 -7.91 -14.49
C ASP A 53 -37.45 -7.77 -13.98
N GLU A 54 -37.10 -8.54 -12.94
CA GLU A 54 -35.74 -8.62 -12.38
C GLU A 54 -34.70 -9.12 -13.40
N THR A 55 -35.08 -9.66 -14.52
CA THR A 55 -34.18 -10.13 -15.59
C THR A 55 -33.60 -8.98 -16.43
N ALA A 56 -34.29 -7.84 -16.52
CA ALA A 56 -33.84 -6.69 -17.31
C ALA A 56 -32.69 -5.88 -16.66
N THR A 57 -32.47 -6.02 -15.36
CA THR A 57 -31.42 -5.30 -14.64
C THR A 57 -30.04 -5.95 -14.77
N ASN A 58 -29.97 -7.26 -15.02
CA ASN A 58 -28.69 -7.98 -15.18
C ASN A 58 -28.09 -7.87 -16.58
N ALA A 59 -28.92 -7.65 -17.64
CA ALA A 59 -28.46 -7.58 -19.03
C ALA A 59 -27.60 -6.35 -19.36
N LYS A 60 -27.71 -5.25 -18.60
CA LYS A 60 -26.91 -4.02 -18.80
C LYS A 60 -25.50 -4.06 -18.20
N ALA A 61 -25.18 -5.10 -17.44
CA ALA A 61 -23.89 -5.19 -16.72
C ALA A 61 -22.78 -5.93 -17.47
N THR A 62 -23.10 -6.76 -18.45
CA THR A 62 -22.11 -7.57 -19.19
C THR A 62 -21.53 -6.82 -20.39
N ARG A 63 -20.23 -6.99 -20.66
CA ARG A 63 -19.50 -6.42 -21.83
C ARG A 63 -19.41 -7.44 -22.98
N THR A 64 -20.34 -8.41 -23.04
CA THR A 64 -20.44 -9.41 -24.12
C THR A 64 -21.73 -9.20 -24.87
N PHE A 65 -21.62 -9.01 -26.18
CA PHE A 65 -22.73 -8.58 -27.05
C PHE A 65 -22.91 -9.54 -28.21
N ILE A 66 -24.14 -9.62 -28.70
CA ILE A 66 -24.47 -10.19 -30.01
C ILE A 66 -25.26 -9.17 -30.83
N LEU A 67 -24.69 -8.75 -31.97
CA LEU A 67 -25.27 -7.75 -32.86
C LEU A 67 -25.78 -8.42 -34.12
N HIS A 68 -27.02 -8.17 -34.48
CA HIS A 68 -27.67 -8.75 -35.67
C HIS A 68 -28.08 -7.69 -36.68
N GLY A 69 -27.94 -8.02 -37.93
CA GLY A 69 -28.38 -7.20 -39.06
C GLY A 69 -29.14 -8.02 -40.10
N GLY A 70 -30.47 -7.99 -40.01
CA GLY A 70 -31.38 -8.72 -40.80
C GLY A 70 -32.45 -9.46 -39.98
N GLU A 71 -33.53 -9.90 -40.59
CA GLU A 71 -34.64 -10.57 -39.93
C GLU A 71 -34.28 -12.01 -39.52
N ALA A 72 -33.68 -12.78 -40.43
CA ALA A 72 -33.15 -14.10 -40.10
C ALA A 72 -31.99 -14.02 -39.08
N ALA A 73 -31.13 -13.01 -39.23
CA ALA A 73 -30.02 -12.73 -38.27
C ALA A 73 -30.54 -12.43 -36.87
N SER A 74 -31.67 -11.74 -36.72
CA SER A 74 -32.29 -11.44 -35.44
C SER A 74 -32.74 -12.70 -34.68
N GLN A 75 -33.38 -13.66 -35.41
CA GLN A 75 -33.83 -14.89 -34.78
C GLN A 75 -32.63 -15.75 -34.33
N ILE A 76 -31.68 -15.94 -35.23
CA ILE A 76 -30.45 -16.70 -34.93
C ILE A 76 -29.67 -16.08 -33.75
N ALA A 77 -29.54 -14.76 -33.68
CA ALA A 77 -28.89 -14.07 -32.58
C ALA A 77 -29.56 -14.32 -31.23
N LYS A 78 -30.92 -14.33 -31.20
CA LYS A 78 -31.70 -14.66 -29.99
C LYS A 78 -31.50 -16.12 -29.56
N ASP A 79 -31.51 -17.04 -30.52
CA ASP A 79 -31.35 -18.46 -30.25
C ASP A 79 -29.92 -18.78 -29.75
N LEU A 80 -28.88 -18.15 -30.34
CA LEU A 80 -27.52 -18.24 -29.89
C LEU A 80 -27.33 -17.61 -28.47
N ALA A 81 -27.98 -16.49 -28.17
CA ALA A 81 -27.93 -15.87 -26.86
C ALA A 81 -28.58 -16.75 -25.78
N ALA A 82 -29.78 -17.31 -26.09
CA ALA A 82 -30.46 -18.23 -25.18
C ALA A 82 -29.66 -19.52 -24.94
N GLN A 83 -28.97 -20.02 -25.96
CA GLN A 83 -28.08 -21.18 -25.82
C GLN A 83 -26.82 -20.85 -24.99
N ALA A 84 -26.19 -19.69 -25.22
CA ALA A 84 -25.03 -19.22 -24.47
C ALA A 84 -25.34 -19.12 -22.97
N GLU A 85 -26.51 -18.56 -22.63
CA GLU A 85 -26.93 -18.43 -21.23
C GLU A 85 -27.25 -19.80 -20.61
N LYS A 86 -28.02 -20.64 -21.30
CA LYS A 86 -28.48 -21.92 -20.76
C LYS A 86 -27.36 -22.96 -20.62
N GLU A 87 -26.46 -23.07 -21.60
CA GLU A 87 -25.49 -24.16 -21.68
C GLU A 87 -24.10 -23.72 -21.19
N HIS A 88 -23.80 -22.44 -21.24
CA HIS A 88 -22.46 -21.90 -20.91
C HIS A 88 -22.47 -20.81 -19.83
N GLY A 89 -23.64 -20.38 -19.34
CA GLY A 89 -23.77 -19.35 -18.29
C GLY A 89 -23.29 -17.97 -18.75
N ILE A 90 -23.34 -17.67 -20.06
CA ILE A 90 -22.89 -16.40 -20.63
C ILE A 90 -24.12 -15.56 -20.98
N ALA A 91 -24.35 -14.48 -20.24
CA ALA A 91 -25.37 -13.50 -20.61
C ALA A 91 -24.85 -12.63 -21.77
N LEU A 92 -25.59 -12.61 -22.89
CA LEU A 92 -25.29 -11.82 -24.07
C LEU A 92 -26.30 -10.66 -24.22
N ASN A 93 -25.80 -9.43 -24.37
CA ASN A 93 -26.67 -8.32 -24.77
C ASN A 93 -27.01 -8.42 -26.25
N VAL A 94 -28.27 -8.68 -26.57
CA VAL A 94 -28.74 -8.77 -27.96
C VAL A 94 -29.18 -7.39 -28.46
N MET A 95 -28.54 -6.92 -29.54
CA MET A 95 -28.73 -5.57 -30.09
C MET A 95 -28.79 -5.62 -31.61
N THR A 96 -29.39 -4.59 -32.25
CA THR A 96 -29.27 -4.42 -33.67
C THR A 96 -27.91 -3.89 -34.09
N MET A 97 -27.49 -4.17 -35.32
CA MET A 97 -26.22 -3.59 -35.83
C MET A 97 -26.33 -2.10 -36.11
N ASP A 98 -27.51 -1.50 -36.13
CA ASP A 98 -27.67 -0.05 -36.21
C ASP A 98 -27.23 0.63 -34.88
N ASP A 99 -27.42 -0.04 -33.76
CA ASP A 99 -27.07 0.46 -32.43
C ASP A 99 -25.61 0.12 -32.04
N PHE A 100 -24.77 -0.30 -32.99
CA PHE A 100 -23.41 -0.77 -32.72
C PHE A 100 -22.52 0.24 -31.94
N ARG A 101 -22.87 1.53 -31.98
CA ARG A 101 -22.13 2.56 -31.25
C ARG A 101 -22.39 2.55 -29.77
N ASP A 102 -23.53 2.01 -29.33
CA ASP A 102 -23.89 1.89 -27.91
C ASP A 102 -23.09 0.79 -27.20
N VAL A 103 -22.39 -0.06 -27.96
CA VAL A 103 -21.39 -1.00 -27.42
C VAL A 103 -20.20 -0.29 -26.81
N GLU A 104 -19.93 0.95 -27.22
CA GLU A 104 -18.80 1.76 -26.73
C GLU A 104 -17.46 0.98 -26.78
N PHE A 105 -17.22 0.26 -27.87
CA PHE A 105 -16.06 -0.64 -28.06
C PHE A 105 -14.70 0.06 -27.99
N ASP A 106 -14.69 1.39 -28.03
CA ASP A 106 -13.51 2.24 -27.87
C ASP A 106 -13.20 2.62 -26.42
N LYS A 107 -14.17 2.46 -25.51
CA LYS A 107 -14.03 2.81 -24.10
C LYS A 107 -13.52 1.66 -23.24
N GLU A 108 -14.12 0.48 -23.36
CA GLU A 108 -13.79 -0.69 -22.53
C GLU A 108 -13.67 -1.96 -23.36
N PRO A 109 -12.85 -2.95 -22.93
CA PRO A 109 -12.79 -4.25 -23.59
C PRO A 109 -14.15 -4.91 -23.68
N CYS A 110 -14.47 -5.46 -24.87
CA CYS A 110 -15.73 -6.15 -25.11
C CYS A 110 -15.54 -7.39 -25.99
N ALA A 111 -16.47 -8.32 -25.91
CA ALA A 111 -16.63 -9.41 -26.87
C ALA A 111 -17.90 -9.18 -27.69
N VAL A 112 -17.79 -9.26 -29.00
CA VAL A 112 -18.94 -8.99 -29.90
C VAL A 112 -19.07 -10.12 -30.91
N VAL A 113 -20.25 -10.75 -30.96
CA VAL A 113 -20.65 -11.68 -32.00
C VAL A 113 -21.52 -10.93 -33.01
N PHE A 114 -21.11 -10.89 -34.25
CA PHE A 114 -21.88 -10.28 -35.34
C PHE A 114 -22.58 -11.36 -36.12
N VAL A 115 -23.89 -11.24 -36.30
CA VAL A 115 -24.71 -12.08 -37.18
C VAL A 115 -25.23 -11.20 -38.32
N VAL A 116 -24.68 -11.39 -39.52
CA VAL A 116 -24.83 -10.46 -40.65
C VAL A 116 -25.50 -11.14 -41.80
N GLU A 117 -26.67 -10.66 -42.19
CA GLU A 117 -27.40 -11.11 -43.37
C GLU A 117 -26.93 -10.35 -44.63
N THR A 118 -26.65 -11.07 -45.68
CA THR A 118 -26.35 -10.53 -47.03
C THR A 118 -27.56 -10.68 -47.91
N VAL A 119 -28.06 -9.55 -48.40
CA VAL A 119 -29.20 -9.48 -49.31
C VAL A 119 -28.74 -9.31 -50.77
N GLU A 120 -29.69 -9.13 -51.72
CA GLU A 120 -29.41 -8.99 -53.13
C GLU A 120 -28.24 -8.05 -53.47
N ASN A 121 -27.50 -8.35 -54.52
CA ASN A 121 -26.35 -7.58 -54.99
C ASN A 121 -25.19 -7.47 -53.94
N ALA A 122 -25.02 -8.50 -53.13
CA ALA A 122 -23.95 -8.58 -52.12
C ALA A 122 -23.96 -7.46 -51.06
N GLN A 123 -25.09 -6.81 -50.85
CA GLN A 123 -25.27 -5.75 -49.87
C GLN A 123 -25.61 -6.34 -48.49
N PRO A 124 -25.14 -5.69 -47.38
CA PRO A 124 -25.67 -6.04 -46.07
C PRO A 124 -27.15 -5.68 -45.97
N ALA A 125 -27.91 -6.42 -45.17
CA ALA A 125 -29.27 -6.03 -44.80
C ALA A 125 -29.28 -4.60 -44.24
N GLU A 126 -30.42 -3.90 -44.34
CA GLU A 126 -30.52 -2.47 -43.99
C GLU A 126 -29.99 -2.18 -42.59
N ALA A 127 -30.42 -2.98 -41.61
CA ALA A 127 -29.97 -2.88 -40.20
C ALA A 127 -28.46 -3.16 -39.96
N ALA A 128 -27.74 -3.74 -40.93
CA ALA A 128 -26.29 -3.94 -40.85
C ALA A 128 -25.50 -2.88 -41.59
N GLY A 129 -26.15 -2.15 -42.48
CA GLY A 129 -25.50 -1.28 -43.45
C GLY A 129 -24.65 -0.18 -42.86
N SER A 130 -25.08 0.46 -41.77
CA SER A 130 -24.37 1.54 -41.12
C SER A 130 -23.07 1.03 -40.43
N CYS A 131 -23.17 -0.10 -39.76
CA CYS A 131 -22.06 -0.76 -39.06
C CYS A 131 -20.98 -1.24 -40.03
N VAL A 132 -21.36 -1.99 -41.08
CA VAL A 132 -20.40 -2.51 -42.09
C VAL A 132 -19.71 -1.37 -42.83
N ARG A 133 -20.42 -0.31 -43.20
CA ARG A 133 -19.85 0.86 -43.85
C ARG A 133 -18.90 1.61 -42.93
N PHE A 134 -19.22 1.73 -41.62
CA PHE A 134 -18.35 2.39 -40.65
C PHE A 134 -16.99 1.71 -40.54
N PHE A 135 -16.94 0.42 -40.22
CA PHE A 135 -15.68 -0.31 -40.06
C PHE A 135 -14.89 -0.39 -41.38
N ASN A 136 -15.56 -0.60 -42.52
CA ASN A 136 -14.90 -0.62 -43.82
C ASN A 136 -14.32 0.73 -44.22
N ARG A 137 -14.97 1.86 -43.88
CA ARG A 137 -14.44 3.21 -44.06
C ARG A 137 -13.21 3.41 -43.17
N LYS A 138 -13.27 3.07 -41.89
CA LYS A 138 -12.16 3.17 -40.96
C LYS A 138 -10.94 2.36 -41.41
N ARG A 139 -11.16 1.15 -41.95
CA ARG A 139 -10.10 0.38 -42.61
C ARG A 139 -9.45 1.11 -43.78
N LYS A 140 -10.23 1.75 -44.64
CA LYS A 140 -9.73 2.47 -45.82
C LYS A 140 -9.02 3.78 -45.49
N GLU A 141 -9.37 4.44 -44.40
CA GLU A 141 -8.74 5.66 -43.92
C GLU A 141 -7.27 5.44 -43.51
N GLY A 142 -6.87 4.20 -43.18
CA GLY A 142 -5.45 3.81 -42.96
C GLY A 142 -4.77 4.40 -41.73
N THR A 143 -5.37 5.37 -41.07
CA THR A 143 -4.76 6.15 -39.98
C THR A 143 -4.85 5.47 -38.61
N ASN A 144 -5.61 4.35 -38.46
CA ASN A 144 -5.89 3.74 -37.17
C ASN A 144 -5.87 2.20 -37.23
N GLN A 145 -4.76 1.61 -37.70
CA GLN A 145 -4.61 0.14 -37.80
C GLN A 145 -4.72 -0.60 -36.44
N ALA A 146 -4.64 0.07 -35.31
CA ALA A 146 -4.74 -0.49 -33.96
C ALA A 146 -6.02 -0.04 -33.21
N MET A 147 -7.03 0.49 -33.89
CA MET A 147 -8.25 1.02 -33.25
C MET A 147 -8.95 0.05 -32.29
N LEU A 148 -8.98 -1.24 -32.65
CA LEU A 148 -9.63 -2.31 -31.88
C LEU A 148 -8.65 -3.20 -31.10
N ALA A 149 -7.34 -2.92 -31.22
CA ALA A 149 -6.32 -3.77 -30.58
C ALA A 149 -6.46 -3.76 -29.05
N GLY A 150 -6.61 -4.92 -28.46
CA GLY A 150 -6.81 -5.10 -27.01
C GLY A 150 -8.18 -4.67 -26.48
N LYS A 151 -9.07 -4.14 -27.34
CA LYS A 151 -10.38 -3.61 -26.97
C LYS A 151 -11.54 -4.49 -27.43
N MET A 152 -11.47 -5.08 -28.61
CA MET A 152 -12.53 -5.91 -29.16
C MET A 152 -12.04 -7.32 -29.47
N SER A 153 -12.67 -8.31 -28.86
CA SER A 153 -12.65 -9.69 -29.31
C SER A 153 -13.94 -9.93 -30.10
N TYR A 154 -13.84 -10.50 -31.29
CA TYR A 154 -15.02 -10.61 -32.14
C TYR A 154 -15.16 -11.96 -32.84
N ALA A 155 -16.44 -12.32 -33.18
CA ALA A 155 -16.77 -13.39 -34.10
C ALA A 155 -17.79 -12.87 -35.11
N VAL A 156 -17.75 -13.40 -36.35
CA VAL A 156 -18.67 -13.02 -37.40
C VAL A 156 -19.31 -14.28 -37.98
N LEU A 157 -20.65 -14.29 -38.05
CA LEU A 157 -21.46 -15.26 -38.73
C LEU A 157 -22.18 -14.56 -39.89
N GLY A 158 -21.92 -14.98 -41.09
CA GLY A 158 -22.63 -14.52 -42.29
C GLY A 158 -23.82 -15.45 -42.61
N LEU A 159 -24.91 -14.85 -43.01
CA LEU A 159 -26.08 -15.50 -43.52
C LEU A 159 -26.32 -15.04 -44.96
N GLY A 160 -26.31 -15.97 -45.89
CA GLY A 160 -26.53 -15.68 -47.30
C GLY A 160 -27.47 -16.71 -47.93
N ASP A 161 -27.97 -16.41 -49.12
CA ASP A 161 -28.80 -17.30 -49.93
C ASP A 161 -28.23 -17.37 -51.35
N THR A 162 -27.70 -18.52 -51.74
CA THR A 162 -27.22 -18.73 -53.12
C THR A 162 -28.33 -18.65 -54.19
N ASN A 163 -29.58 -18.75 -53.78
CA ASN A 163 -30.72 -18.56 -54.71
C ASN A 163 -30.89 -17.11 -55.16
N LEU A 164 -30.35 -16.16 -54.43
CA LEU A 164 -30.38 -14.72 -54.75
C LEU A 164 -29.25 -14.28 -55.72
N LEU A 165 -28.37 -15.22 -56.10
CA LEU A 165 -27.26 -14.92 -57.01
C LEU A 165 -27.63 -15.25 -58.47
N LEU A 166 -27.11 -14.45 -59.41
CA LEU A 166 -27.46 -14.56 -60.84
C LEU A 166 -26.96 -15.86 -61.48
N ASP A 167 -25.89 -16.44 -61.03
CA ASP A 167 -25.29 -17.70 -61.51
C ASP A 167 -25.34 -18.78 -60.44
N ARG A 168 -26.43 -19.51 -60.38
CA ARG A 168 -26.73 -20.56 -59.39
C ARG A 168 -25.92 -21.82 -59.53
N GLN A 169 -25.23 -22.04 -60.67
CA GLN A 169 -24.48 -23.30 -60.90
C GLN A 169 -23.08 -23.26 -60.36
N THR A 170 -22.51 -22.08 -60.16
CA THR A 170 -21.12 -21.86 -59.69
C THR A 170 -20.99 -21.19 -58.33
N THR A 171 -22.13 -20.75 -57.73
CA THR A 171 -22.11 -20.02 -56.45
C THR A 171 -22.05 -20.97 -55.25
N THR A 172 -21.34 -20.55 -54.24
CA THR A 172 -21.11 -21.22 -52.95
C THR A 172 -21.60 -20.39 -51.77
N ALA A 173 -21.71 -21.00 -50.57
CA ALA A 173 -22.02 -20.27 -49.34
C ALA A 173 -21.07 -19.06 -49.13
N LYS A 174 -19.85 -19.18 -49.60
CA LYS A 174 -18.88 -18.09 -49.53
C LYS A 174 -19.24 -16.92 -50.44
N ASP A 175 -19.79 -17.17 -51.62
CA ASP A 175 -20.10 -16.11 -52.59
C ASP A 175 -21.32 -15.30 -52.14
N CYS A 176 -22.28 -15.88 -51.41
CA CYS A 176 -23.45 -15.20 -50.88
C CYS A 176 -23.24 -14.50 -49.55
N ASN A 177 -22.08 -14.60 -48.91
CA ASN A 177 -21.77 -14.01 -47.58
C ASN A 177 -20.84 -12.77 -47.60
N GLN A 178 -20.91 -11.96 -48.67
CA GLN A 178 -19.96 -10.85 -48.89
C GLN A 178 -20.03 -9.75 -47.85
N ALA A 179 -21.18 -9.46 -47.25
CA ALA A 179 -21.30 -8.49 -46.17
C ALA A 179 -20.52 -8.91 -44.93
N ALA A 180 -20.62 -10.18 -44.53
CA ALA A 180 -19.86 -10.72 -43.42
C ALA A 180 -18.35 -10.77 -43.70
N GLN A 181 -17.94 -11.08 -44.95
CA GLN A 181 -16.53 -11.06 -45.38
C GLN A 181 -15.94 -9.67 -45.34
N THR A 182 -16.70 -8.65 -45.73
CA THR A 182 -16.30 -7.25 -45.70
C THR A 182 -16.10 -6.79 -44.24
N LEU A 183 -17.04 -7.10 -43.35
CA LEU A 183 -16.97 -6.75 -41.92
C LEU A 183 -15.80 -7.43 -41.24
N ASP A 184 -15.67 -8.76 -41.38
CA ASP A 184 -14.59 -9.54 -40.78
C ASP A 184 -13.20 -9.02 -41.19
N SER A 185 -13.02 -8.74 -42.48
CA SER A 185 -11.79 -8.19 -43.01
C SER A 185 -11.50 -6.79 -42.45
N ALA A 186 -12.54 -5.98 -42.23
CA ALA A 186 -12.39 -4.63 -41.66
C ALA A 186 -12.00 -4.70 -40.18
N LEU A 187 -12.66 -5.53 -39.39
CA LEU A 187 -12.39 -5.71 -37.97
C LEU A 187 -10.97 -6.23 -37.73
N ALA A 188 -10.54 -7.24 -38.54
CA ALA A 188 -9.16 -7.74 -38.47
C ALA A 188 -8.11 -6.69 -38.81
N ALA A 189 -8.33 -5.90 -39.87
CA ALA A 189 -7.40 -4.84 -40.27
C ALA A 189 -7.31 -3.69 -39.26
N LEU A 190 -8.35 -3.50 -38.44
CA LEU A 190 -8.37 -2.51 -37.34
C LEU A 190 -7.82 -3.05 -36.01
N GLY A 191 -7.25 -4.28 -36.01
CA GLY A 191 -6.59 -4.87 -34.83
C GLY A 191 -7.52 -5.63 -33.88
N GLY A 192 -8.78 -5.91 -34.29
CA GLY A 192 -9.69 -6.74 -33.48
C GLY A 192 -9.19 -8.18 -33.37
N ALA A 193 -9.36 -8.80 -32.21
CA ALA A 193 -8.99 -10.19 -31.95
C ALA A 193 -10.13 -11.13 -32.35
N ARG A 194 -9.91 -11.96 -33.38
CA ARG A 194 -10.92 -12.92 -33.83
C ARG A 194 -11.03 -14.10 -32.86
N ILE A 195 -12.24 -14.38 -32.33
CA ILE A 195 -12.52 -15.48 -31.38
C ILE A 195 -12.50 -16.83 -32.08
N VAL A 196 -13.24 -16.94 -33.22
CA VAL A 196 -13.30 -18.14 -34.05
C VAL A 196 -13.24 -17.75 -35.53
N PRO A 197 -12.92 -18.66 -36.46
CA PRO A 197 -13.07 -18.43 -37.89
C PRO A 197 -14.46 -17.94 -38.23
N ARG A 198 -14.60 -17.08 -39.23
CA ARG A 198 -15.87 -16.59 -39.71
C ARG A 198 -16.75 -17.77 -40.15
N GLY A 199 -18.04 -17.79 -39.71
CA GLY A 199 -19.07 -18.68 -40.21
C GLY A 199 -19.70 -18.10 -41.49
N GLU A 200 -20.01 -18.98 -42.44
CA GLU A 200 -20.69 -18.63 -43.68
C GLU A 200 -21.84 -19.65 -43.89
N ALA A 201 -23.07 -19.26 -43.58
CA ALA A 201 -24.26 -20.10 -43.69
C ALA A 201 -25.04 -19.75 -44.96
N ASN A 202 -25.69 -20.77 -45.57
CA ASN A 202 -26.43 -20.65 -46.79
C ASN A 202 -27.90 -21.10 -46.62
N ASP A 203 -28.82 -20.16 -46.71
CA ASP A 203 -30.28 -20.45 -46.55
C ASP A 203 -30.84 -21.39 -47.63
N ALA A 204 -30.25 -21.42 -48.82
CA ALA A 204 -30.66 -22.33 -49.90
C ALA A 204 -30.55 -23.82 -49.55
N VAL A 205 -29.65 -24.17 -48.59
CA VAL A 205 -29.48 -25.58 -48.14
C VAL A 205 -29.92 -25.78 -46.69
N GLY A 206 -30.25 -24.68 -45.98
CA GLY A 206 -30.70 -24.67 -44.59
C GLY A 206 -29.64 -24.14 -43.66
N LEU A 207 -29.91 -23.00 -43.00
CA LEU A 207 -28.97 -22.29 -42.15
C LEU A 207 -28.44 -23.13 -40.99
N ASP A 208 -29.22 -24.08 -40.48
CA ASP A 208 -28.86 -24.93 -39.34
C ASP A 208 -27.64 -25.82 -39.61
N GLU A 209 -27.45 -26.23 -40.86
CA GLU A 209 -26.32 -27.11 -41.23
C GLU A 209 -24.96 -26.42 -41.02
N ASP A 210 -24.89 -25.09 -41.13
CA ASP A 210 -23.67 -24.28 -40.95
C ASP A 210 -23.62 -23.61 -39.58
N VAL A 211 -24.76 -23.11 -39.07
CA VAL A 211 -24.84 -22.36 -37.80
C VAL A 211 -24.53 -23.24 -36.59
N VAL A 212 -25.08 -24.47 -36.54
CA VAL A 212 -24.91 -25.37 -35.38
C VAL A 212 -23.44 -25.80 -35.19
N PRO A 213 -22.71 -26.25 -36.25
CA PRO A 213 -21.30 -26.54 -36.11
C PRO A 213 -20.45 -25.32 -35.71
N TRP A 214 -20.74 -24.14 -36.24
CA TRP A 214 -20.04 -22.91 -35.92
C TRP A 214 -20.29 -22.49 -34.47
N ALA A 215 -21.51 -22.56 -33.96
CA ALA A 215 -21.86 -22.29 -32.58
C ALA A 215 -21.10 -23.19 -31.59
N LYS A 216 -20.92 -24.47 -31.92
CA LYS A 216 -20.13 -25.42 -31.13
C LYS A 216 -18.63 -25.02 -31.03
N LEU A 217 -18.08 -24.34 -32.04
CA LEU A 217 -16.73 -23.80 -32.02
C LEU A 217 -16.68 -22.48 -31.24
N LEU A 218 -17.75 -21.65 -31.34
CA LEU A 218 -17.82 -20.33 -30.74
C LEU A 218 -17.85 -20.40 -29.20
N PHE A 219 -18.83 -21.12 -28.64
CA PHE A 219 -19.14 -21.01 -27.22
C PHE A 219 -18.02 -21.34 -26.25
N PRO A 220 -17.19 -22.39 -26.43
CA PRO A 220 -16.06 -22.63 -25.54
C PRO A 220 -15.09 -21.46 -25.50
N LYS A 221 -14.75 -20.90 -26.67
CA LYS A 221 -13.81 -19.78 -26.77
C LYS A 221 -14.42 -18.47 -26.34
N LEU A 222 -15.71 -18.25 -26.60
CA LEU A 222 -16.43 -17.06 -26.11
C LEU A 222 -16.51 -17.10 -24.58
N SER A 223 -16.67 -18.27 -23.96
CA SER A 223 -16.64 -18.44 -22.51
C SER A 223 -15.28 -18.03 -21.91
N GLU A 224 -14.18 -18.41 -22.54
CA GLU A 224 -12.84 -18.00 -22.10
C GLU A 224 -12.65 -16.47 -22.19
N VAL A 225 -13.07 -15.88 -23.30
CA VAL A 225 -13.00 -14.42 -23.51
C VAL A 225 -13.91 -13.68 -22.54
N HIS A 226 -15.16 -14.14 -22.35
CA HIS A 226 -16.11 -13.57 -21.40
C HIS A 226 -15.58 -13.60 -19.97
N LYS A 227 -15.09 -14.76 -19.50
CA LYS A 227 -14.46 -14.89 -18.17
C LYS A 227 -13.26 -13.94 -18.02
N GLY A 228 -12.46 -13.77 -19.08
CA GLY A 228 -11.34 -12.84 -19.08
C GLY A 228 -11.77 -11.37 -18.96
N ILE A 229 -12.87 -10.97 -19.60
CA ILE A 229 -13.43 -9.62 -19.51
C ILE A 229 -14.03 -9.38 -18.12
N GLU A 230 -14.84 -10.32 -17.62
CA GLU A 230 -15.46 -10.22 -16.29
C GLU A 230 -14.41 -10.24 -15.17
N ALA A 231 -13.37 -11.06 -15.28
CA ALA A 231 -12.26 -11.08 -14.33
C ALA A 231 -11.53 -9.73 -14.28
N LYS A 232 -11.31 -9.08 -15.44
CA LYS A 232 -10.70 -7.74 -15.49
C LYS A 232 -11.62 -6.66 -14.93
N LYS A 233 -12.93 -6.74 -15.14
CA LYS A 233 -13.92 -5.80 -14.62
C LYS A 233 -14.03 -5.89 -13.10
N ASN A 234 -13.99 -7.10 -12.55
CA ASN A 234 -14.14 -7.40 -11.12
C ASN A 234 -12.78 -7.48 -10.38
N ALA A 235 -11.65 -7.34 -11.05
CA ALA A 235 -10.34 -7.35 -10.40
C ALA A 235 -10.25 -6.17 -9.43
N LYS A 236 -10.21 -6.49 -8.13
CA LYS A 236 -9.98 -5.52 -7.07
C LYS A 236 -8.60 -4.88 -7.26
N LEU A 237 -8.52 -3.56 -7.07
CA LEU A 237 -7.25 -2.86 -6.92
C LEU A 237 -6.75 -3.10 -5.50
N CYS A 238 -5.60 -3.72 -5.37
CA CYS A 238 -5.00 -3.98 -4.07
C CYS A 238 -4.02 -2.87 -3.72
N PHE A 239 -4.28 -2.15 -2.65
CA PHE A 239 -3.41 -1.11 -2.09
C PHE A 239 -2.79 -1.62 -0.80
N LEU A 240 -1.47 -1.84 -0.82
CA LEU A 240 -0.72 -2.39 0.31
C LEU A 240 0.24 -1.34 0.86
N TYR A 241 0.21 -1.15 2.18
CA TYR A 241 1.09 -0.17 2.80
C TYR A 241 2.07 -0.79 3.80
N GLY A 242 3.28 -0.18 3.85
CA GLY A 242 4.29 -0.37 4.87
C GLY A 242 4.67 0.98 5.47
N SER A 243 4.32 1.22 6.74
CA SER A 243 4.43 2.52 7.38
C SER A 243 4.82 2.40 8.84
N GLN A 244 5.86 3.12 9.25
CA GLN A 244 6.27 3.21 10.64
C GLN A 244 5.55 4.35 11.37
N THR A 245 5.52 5.54 10.76
CA THR A 245 4.94 6.76 11.33
C THR A 245 3.50 6.99 10.91
N GLY A 246 3.01 6.20 9.94
CA GLY A 246 1.66 6.24 9.41
C GLY A 246 1.45 7.13 8.17
N ASN A 247 2.46 7.86 7.67
CA ASN A 247 2.34 8.65 6.44
C ASN A 247 2.00 7.76 5.22
N ALA A 248 2.68 6.61 5.08
CA ALA A 248 2.37 5.68 4.00
C ALA A 248 0.96 5.07 4.13
N THR A 249 0.49 4.83 5.35
CA THR A 249 -0.88 4.38 5.62
C THR A 249 -1.91 5.41 5.15
N GLU A 250 -1.72 6.68 5.51
CA GLU A 250 -2.63 7.76 5.11
C GLU A 250 -2.68 7.92 3.59
N ILE A 251 -1.52 8.03 2.95
CA ILE A 251 -1.43 8.21 1.50
C ILE A 251 -2.05 7.02 0.78
N CYS A 252 -1.81 5.80 1.25
CA CYS A 252 -2.38 4.58 0.68
C CYS A 252 -3.92 4.55 0.81
N LYS A 253 -4.46 4.89 1.98
CA LYS A 253 -5.90 4.99 2.23
C LYS A 253 -6.55 6.09 1.36
N ASN A 254 -5.89 7.22 1.18
CA ASN A 254 -6.38 8.31 0.31
C ASN A 254 -6.43 7.89 -1.17
N LEU A 255 -5.39 7.21 -1.66
CA LEU A 255 -5.37 6.65 -3.03
C LEU A 255 -6.47 5.61 -3.22
N ALA A 256 -6.70 4.74 -2.24
CA ALA A 256 -7.76 3.74 -2.28
C ALA A 256 -9.16 4.39 -2.25
N ALA A 257 -9.37 5.45 -1.46
CA ALA A 257 -10.61 6.22 -1.43
C ALA A 257 -10.88 6.89 -2.78
N GLU A 258 -9.86 7.52 -3.39
CA GLU A 258 -9.97 8.11 -4.72
C GLU A 258 -10.26 7.06 -5.80
N ALA A 259 -9.66 5.86 -5.70
CA ALA A 259 -9.98 4.74 -6.59
C ALA A 259 -11.44 4.31 -6.44
N SER A 260 -11.95 4.24 -5.21
CA SER A 260 -13.35 3.90 -4.92
C SER A 260 -14.33 4.92 -5.50
N GLU A 261 -14.04 6.23 -5.36
CA GLU A 261 -14.82 7.31 -5.98
C GLU A 261 -14.84 7.23 -7.51
N LYS A 262 -13.75 6.73 -8.11
CA LYS A 262 -13.66 6.46 -9.56
C LYS A 262 -14.39 5.18 -9.98
N GLY A 263 -15.03 4.46 -9.03
CA GLY A 263 -15.82 3.26 -9.27
C GLY A 263 -14.99 1.96 -9.34
N TYR A 264 -13.75 1.96 -8.86
CA TYR A 264 -12.97 0.73 -8.76
C TYR A 264 -13.28 -0.05 -7.48
N PRO A 265 -13.45 -1.37 -7.54
CA PRO A 265 -13.43 -2.19 -6.34
C PRO A 265 -12.02 -2.17 -5.75
N VAL A 266 -11.90 -1.77 -4.47
CA VAL A 266 -10.61 -1.59 -3.80
C VAL A 266 -10.48 -2.50 -2.60
N GLU A 267 -9.24 -2.93 -2.33
CA GLU A 267 -8.82 -3.55 -1.11
C GLU A 267 -7.61 -2.80 -0.56
N VAL A 268 -7.59 -2.50 0.74
CA VAL A 268 -6.49 -1.78 1.36
C VAL A 268 -6.17 -2.41 2.71
N CYS A 269 -4.90 -2.76 2.93
CA CYS A 269 -4.43 -3.35 4.18
C CYS A 269 -2.93 -3.12 4.40
N ALA A 270 -2.46 -3.35 5.62
CA ALA A 270 -1.03 -3.41 5.89
C ALA A 270 -0.44 -4.68 5.26
N MET A 271 0.82 -4.60 4.83
CA MET A 271 1.45 -5.72 4.12
C MET A 271 1.55 -6.98 4.98
N ASN A 272 1.80 -6.86 6.29
CA ASN A 272 1.86 -8.03 7.18
C ASN A 272 0.49 -8.67 7.49
N GLU A 273 -0.61 -8.08 7.06
CA GLU A 273 -1.97 -8.64 7.21
C GLU A 273 -2.29 -9.66 6.10
N VAL A 274 -1.44 -9.77 5.08
CA VAL A 274 -1.67 -10.65 3.93
C VAL A 274 -0.41 -11.46 3.61
N GLU A 275 -0.59 -12.64 3.01
CA GLU A 275 0.51 -13.42 2.48
C GLU A 275 0.83 -13.02 1.03
N PRO A 276 2.12 -13.00 0.60
CA PRO A 276 2.47 -12.73 -0.78
C PRO A 276 1.74 -13.63 -1.79
N GLU A 277 1.49 -14.90 -1.43
CA GLU A 277 0.79 -15.88 -2.25
C GLU A 277 -0.69 -15.53 -2.47
N ASP A 278 -1.29 -14.82 -1.54
CA ASP A 278 -2.72 -14.46 -1.61
C ASP A 278 -2.97 -13.27 -2.51
N VAL A 279 -2.04 -12.32 -2.57
CA VAL A 279 -2.19 -11.08 -3.36
C VAL A 279 -1.46 -11.11 -4.70
N ILE A 280 -0.36 -11.88 -4.82
CA ILE A 280 0.43 -11.99 -6.05
C ILE A 280 -0.12 -13.15 -6.89
N LYS A 281 -1.24 -12.91 -7.57
CA LYS A 281 -1.94 -13.87 -8.45
C LYS A 281 -2.07 -13.30 -9.86
N PRO A 282 -2.06 -14.13 -10.91
CA PRO A 282 -2.25 -13.66 -12.28
C PRO A 282 -3.51 -12.79 -12.42
N GLY A 283 -3.36 -11.62 -13.03
CA GLY A 283 -4.41 -10.61 -13.19
C GLY A 283 -4.53 -9.62 -12.03
N ALA A 284 -3.77 -9.78 -10.94
CA ALA A 284 -3.75 -8.81 -9.85
C ALA A 284 -3.14 -7.48 -10.28
N VAL A 285 -3.70 -6.37 -9.77
CA VAL A 285 -3.17 -5.02 -9.91
C VAL A 285 -2.89 -4.48 -8.50
N ILE A 286 -1.62 -4.31 -8.16
CA ILE A 286 -1.16 -4.02 -6.80
C ILE A 286 -0.43 -2.69 -6.77
N THR A 287 -0.79 -1.83 -5.82
CA THR A 287 -0.05 -0.60 -5.53
C THR A 287 0.56 -0.70 -4.14
N PHE A 288 1.89 -0.67 -4.07
CA PHE A 288 2.64 -0.64 -2.83
C PHE A 288 2.94 0.81 -2.44
N VAL A 289 2.56 1.21 -1.23
CA VAL A 289 2.95 2.49 -0.64
C VAL A 289 3.81 2.20 0.57
N VAL A 290 5.10 2.45 0.49
CA VAL A 290 6.05 1.96 1.50
C VAL A 290 7.12 2.98 1.82
N SER A 291 7.43 3.12 3.12
CA SER A 291 8.55 3.92 3.60
C SER A 291 9.79 3.06 3.90
N SER A 292 10.94 3.72 4.01
CA SER A 292 12.13 3.15 4.64
C SER A 292 12.26 3.70 6.05
N THR A 293 12.69 2.89 7.01
CA THR A 293 12.94 3.28 8.39
C THR A 293 14.40 3.05 8.76
N GLY A 294 14.92 3.81 9.71
CA GLY A 294 16.30 3.67 10.18
C GLY A 294 17.33 3.60 9.04
N ASP A 295 18.19 2.61 9.05
CA ASP A 295 19.23 2.37 8.03
C ASP A 295 18.75 1.61 6.78
N GLY A 296 17.49 1.77 6.42
CA GLY A 296 16.88 1.15 5.23
C GLY A 296 16.14 -0.14 5.55
N ASP A 297 15.63 -0.25 6.76
CA ASP A 297 14.80 -1.35 7.18
C ASP A 297 13.35 -1.14 6.74
N ALA A 298 12.63 -2.24 6.59
CA ALA A 298 11.20 -2.21 6.30
C ALA A 298 10.42 -1.81 7.57
N PRO A 299 9.34 -1.01 7.44
CA PRO A 299 8.44 -0.75 8.55
C PRO A 299 7.91 -2.04 9.22
N ASP A 300 7.66 -1.99 10.51
CA ASP A 300 7.23 -3.15 11.33
C ASP A 300 5.97 -3.84 10.78
N ASN A 301 5.08 -3.10 10.12
CA ASN A 301 3.87 -3.64 9.52
C ASN A 301 4.04 -4.15 8.07
N CYS A 302 5.28 -4.28 7.58
CA CYS A 302 5.57 -4.86 6.26
C CYS A 302 6.84 -5.73 6.20
N ASP A 303 7.61 -5.84 7.24
CA ASP A 303 8.90 -6.54 7.29
C ASP A 303 8.78 -8.04 7.03
N THR A 304 7.78 -8.66 7.62
CA THR A 304 7.48 -10.10 7.45
C THR A 304 7.05 -10.41 6.02
N PHE A 305 6.08 -9.65 5.50
CA PHE A 305 5.66 -9.76 4.10
C PHE A 305 6.85 -9.60 3.15
N PHE A 306 7.66 -8.57 3.36
CA PHE A 306 8.82 -8.29 2.51
C PHE A 306 9.89 -9.38 2.57
N THR A 307 10.10 -9.97 3.73
CA THR A 307 11.01 -11.11 3.90
C THR A 307 10.49 -12.34 3.14
N ARG A 308 9.19 -12.63 3.24
CA ARG A 308 8.54 -13.73 2.50
C ARG A 308 8.58 -13.49 0.99
N LEU A 309 8.31 -12.25 0.56
CA LEU A 309 8.39 -11.84 -0.85
C LEU A 309 9.79 -12.05 -1.44
N LYS A 310 10.85 -11.68 -0.70
CA LYS A 310 12.24 -11.92 -1.11
C LYS A 310 12.56 -13.42 -1.21
N ARG A 311 12.04 -14.24 -0.30
CA ARG A 311 12.19 -15.71 -0.36
C ARG A 311 11.49 -16.29 -1.59
N LYS A 312 10.26 -15.84 -1.86
CA LYS A 312 9.51 -16.21 -3.07
C LYS A 312 10.27 -15.85 -4.34
N ALA A 313 10.81 -14.62 -4.43
CA ALA A 313 11.57 -14.18 -5.60
C ALA A 313 12.87 -14.98 -5.83
N LYS A 314 13.50 -15.48 -4.76
CA LYS A 314 14.65 -16.39 -4.88
C LYS A 314 14.25 -17.77 -5.40
N LYS A 315 13.06 -18.26 -5.00
CA LYS A 315 12.55 -19.59 -5.35
C LYS A 315 11.95 -19.64 -6.76
N GLU A 316 11.19 -18.61 -7.15
CA GLU A 316 10.35 -18.57 -8.34
C GLU A 316 10.81 -17.48 -9.32
N LYS A 317 12.11 -17.41 -9.55
CA LYS A 317 12.76 -16.36 -10.36
C LYS A 317 12.18 -16.28 -11.79
N GLY A 318 11.57 -15.12 -12.10
CA GLY A 318 11.01 -14.83 -13.43
C GLY A 318 9.61 -15.38 -13.69
N GLU A 319 9.05 -16.23 -12.81
CA GLU A 319 7.78 -16.93 -13.05
C GLU A 319 6.74 -16.71 -11.96
N GLY A 320 7.13 -16.29 -10.77
CA GLY A 320 6.26 -16.21 -9.59
C GLY A 320 5.19 -15.13 -9.60
N ALA A 321 5.25 -14.18 -10.55
CA ALA A 321 4.30 -13.09 -10.69
C ALA A 321 3.96 -12.75 -12.15
N ILE A 322 4.00 -13.75 -13.04
CA ILE A 322 3.56 -13.57 -14.43
C ILE A 322 2.10 -13.15 -14.47
N GLY A 323 1.80 -12.09 -15.23
CA GLY A 323 0.44 -11.53 -15.34
C GLY A 323 0.03 -10.62 -14.19
N VAL A 324 0.90 -10.37 -13.20
CA VAL A 324 0.71 -9.37 -12.15
C VAL A 324 1.18 -8.01 -12.63
N GLN A 325 0.42 -6.97 -12.34
CA GLN A 325 0.80 -5.58 -12.60
C GLN A 325 0.96 -4.84 -11.27
N TYR A 326 2.01 -4.02 -11.15
CA TYR A 326 2.27 -3.33 -9.91
C TYR A 326 2.77 -1.90 -10.11
N ALA A 327 2.57 -1.08 -9.07
CA ALA A 327 3.22 0.22 -8.90
C ALA A 327 3.79 0.33 -7.48
N VAL A 328 4.83 1.15 -7.32
CA VAL A 328 5.44 1.44 -6.02
C VAL A 328 5.50 2.95 -5.82
N LEU A 329 4.95 3.42 -4.71
CA LEU A 329 5.13 4.77 -4.19
C LEU A 329 6.02 4.68 -2.95
N GLY A 330 7.26 5.12 -3.08
CA GLY A 330 8.24 5.17 -2.01
C GLY A 330 8.18 6.50 -1.27
N LEU A 331 8.20 6.43 0.06
CA LEU A 331 8.30 7.56 0.95
C LEU A 331 9.60 7.47 1.75
N GLY A 332 10.28 8.59 1.92
CA GLY A 332 11.54 8.63 2.63
C GLY A 332 11.94 10.03 3.03
N ASP A 333 13.08 10.12 3.67
CA ASP A 333 13.72 11.36 4.09
C ASP A 333 15.21 11.26 3.69
N GLN A 334 15.70 12.19 2.87
CA GLN A 334 17.11 12.24 2.42
C GLN A 334 18.11 12.39 3.57
N ASN A 335 17.65 12.78 4.74
CA ASN A 335 18.50 12.88 5.93
C ASN A 335 19.03 11.51 6.36
N TYR A 336 18.37 10.42 5.95
CA TYR A 336 18.79 9.05 6.24
C TYR A 336 19.64 8.48 5.09
N SER A 337 20.71 7.78 5.43
CA SER A 337 21.69 7.21 4.47
C SER A 337 21.09 6.22 3.50
N ALA A 338 20.04 5.54 3.91
CA ALA A 338 19.36 4.52 3.12
C ALA A 338 18.05 5.03 2.51
N PHE A 339 18.04 6.30 2.08
CA PHE A 339 16.91 6.91 1.40
C PHE A 339 16.37 6.01 0.29
N MET A 340 15.08 5.72 0.35
CA MET A 340 14.36 4.85 -0.61
C MET A 340 14.87 3.40 -0.74
N ALA A 341 15.62 2.88 0.24
CA ALA A 341 16.17 1.54 0.14
C ALA A 341 15.08 0.47 0.01
N VAL A 342 14.03 0.53 0.83
CA VAL A 342 12.93 -0.45 0.82
C VAL A 342 12.08 -0.34 -0.44
N PRO A 343 11.57 0.84 -0.87
CA PRO A 343 10.83 1.00 -2.11
C PRO A 343 11.59 0.48 -3.35
N ARG A 344 12.89 0.76 -3.43
CA ARG A 344 13.75 0.29 -4.53
C ARG A 344 13.87 -1.23 -4.54
N GLN A 345 14.06 -1.83 -3.37
CA GLN A 345 14.12 -3.29 -3.23
C GLN A 345 12.78 -3.96 -3.52
N PHE A 346 11.62 -3.33 -3.19
CA PHE A 346 10.30 -3.82 -3.58
C PHE A 346 10.17 -3.91 -5.10
N SER A 347 10.47 -2.80 -5.81
CA SER A 347 10.45 -2.79 -7.28
C SER A 347 11.32 -3.90 -7.87
N GLN A 348 12.57 -4.00 -7.42
CA GLN A 348 13.51 -5.02 -7.90
C GLN A 348 13.03 -6.45 -7.60
N THR A 349 12.38 -6.65 -6.45
CA THR A 349 11.88 -7.98 -6.07
C THR A 349 10.68 -8.40 -6.93
N MET A 350 9.77 -7.47 -7.23
CA MET A 350 8.63 -7.70 -8.12
C MET A 350 9.09 -7.94 -9.58
N GLU A 351 10.08 -7.20 -10.05
CA GLU A 351 10.71 -7.43 -11.36
C GLU A 351 11.36 -8.82 -11.44
N ASN A 352 12.08 -9.21 -10.38
CA ASN A 352 12.72 -10.54 -10.31
C ASN A 352 11.69 -11.70 -10.28
N LEU A 353 10.45 -11.45 -9.86
CA LEU A 353 9.32 -12.38 -9.92
C LEU A 353 8.64 -12.42 -11.30
N GLY A 354 8.98 -11.51 -12.22
CA GLY A 354 8.35 -11.42 -13.54
C GLY A 354 7.07 -10.56 -13.59
N ALA A 355 6.78 -9.77 -12.55
CA ALA A 355 5.67 -8.83 -12.54
C ALA A 355 5.96 -7.61 -13.44
N LYS A 356 4.91 -7.02 -14.01
CA LYS A 356 5.00 -5.84 -14.86
C LYS A 356 4.74 -4.56 -14.08
N CYS A 357 5.71 -3.65 -14.02
CA CYS A 357 5.50 -2.31 -13.50
C CYS A 357 4.63 -1.50 -14.47
N PHE A 358 3.50 -0.91 -13.98
CA PHE A 358 2.60 -0.13 -14.82
C PHE A 358 2.76 1.39 -14.64
N ALA A 359 3.35 1.84 -13.53
CA ALA A 359 3.64 3.24 -13.29
C ALA A 359 5.06 3.40 -12.75
N LYS A 360 5.78 4.44 -13.19
CA LYS A 360 7.13 4.74 -12.69
C LYS A 360 7.10 4.82 -11.17
N ARG A 361 8.09 4.21 -10.49
CA ARG A 361 8.19 4.29 -9.03
C ARG A 361 8.26 5.75 -8.58
N GLY A 362 7.36 6.13 -7.65
CA GLY A 362 7.43 7.39 -6.94
C GLY A 362 8.54 7.32 -5.88
N GLU A 363 9.32 8.38 -5.75
CA GLU A 363 10.32 8.55 -4.70
C GLU A 363 10.08 9.92 -4.04
N CYS A 364 9.24 9.95 -2.98
CA CYS A 364 8.78 11.18 -2.34
C CYS A 364 9.58 11.43 -1.06
N ASP A 365 10.21 12.59 -1.01
CA ASP A 365 11.08 13.01 0.08
C ASP A 365 10.36 13.96 1.04
N ASP A 366 10.30 13.62 2.32
CA ASP A 366 9.64 14.45 3.35
C ASP A 366 10.33 15.81 3.52
N THR A 367 11.64 15.91 3.28
CA THR A 367 12.39 17.17 3.37
C THR A 367 12.05 18.19 2.29
N LEU A 368 11.57 17.71 1.14
CA LEU A 368 11.25 18.55 -0.04
C LEU A 368 9.74 18.77 -0.23
N GLY A 369 8.93 18.42 0.76
CA GLY A 369 7.47 18.50 0.68
C GLY A 369 6.85 17.22 0.15
N LEU A 370 6.60 16.27 1.06
CA LEU A 370 6.09 14.92 0.76
C LEU A 370 4.84 14.92 -0.11
N TYR A 371 3.84 15.70 0.28
CA TYR A 371 2.53 15.67 -0.38
C TYR A 371 2.53 16.28 -1.79
N GLU A 372 3.40 17.22 -2.09
CA GLU A 372 3.55 17.76 -3.46
C GLU A 372 4.05 16.70 -4.42
N GLN A 373 5.03 15.93 -3.97
CA GLN A 373 5.60 14.87 -4.78
C GLN A 373 4.63 13.70 -4.94
N VAL A 374 3.85 13.39 -3.89
CA VAL A 374 2.76 12.41 -3.94
C VAL A 374 1.69 12.87 -4.94
N ASP A 375 1.26 14.14 -4.88
CA ASP A 375 0.26 14.70 -5.80
C ASP A 375 0.75 14.67 -7.26
N ALA A 376 2.02 15.03 -7.49
CA ALA A 376 2.63 14.96 -8.82
C ALA A 376 2.67 13.52 -9.36
N TRP A 377 3.02 12.53 -8.52
CA TRP A 377 3.01 11.13 -8.90
C TRP A 377 1.59 10.62 -9.14
N THR A 378 0.63 10.96 -8.27
CA THR A 378 -0.76 10.53 -8.37
C THR A 378 -1.42 11.05 -9.64
N SER A 379 -1.07 12.26 -10.08
CA SER A 379 -1.60 12.83 -11.34
C SER A 379 -1.31 11.97 -12.56
N THR A 380 -0.15 11.32 -12.59
CA THR A 380 0.25 10.40 -13.68
C THR A 380 -0.17 8.96 -13.42
N PHE A 381 -0.29 8.56 -12.14
CA PHE A 381 -0.66 7.20 -11.73
C PHE A 381 -1.99 6.75 -12.32
N TRP A 382 -3.02 7.60 -12.28
CA TRP A 382 -4.36 7.25 -12.77
C TRP A 382 -4.37 6.96 -14.27
N SER A 383 -3.66 7.73 -15.08
CA SER A 383 -3.54 7.48 -16.52
C SER A 383 -2.84 6.16 -16.82
N HIS A 384 -1.78 5.84 -16.08
CA HIS A 384 -1.07 4.58 -16.21
C HIS A 384 -1.91 3.37 -15.74
N LEU A 385 -2.71 3.54 -14.66
CA LEU A 385 -3.61 2.52 -14.17
C LEU A 385 -4.70 2.17 -15.21
N GLU A 386 -5.28 3.19 -15.88
CA GLU A 386 -6.26 2.98 -16.96
C GLU A 386 -5.65 2.17 -18.11
N VAL A 387 -4.41 2.50 -18.52
CA VAL A 387 -3.69 1.72 -19.54
C VAL A 387 -3.43 0.29 -19.07
N ALA A 388 -3.02 0.10 -17.81
CA ALA A 388 -2.76 -1.21 -17.23
C ALA A 388 -4.03 -2.11 -17.24
N ARG A 389 -5.20 -1.52 -17.03
CA ARG A 389 -6.49 -2.22 -17.09
C ARG A 389 -7.05 -2.40 -18.51
N GLY A 390 -6.38 -1.86 -19.52
CA GLY A 390 -6.79 -1.92 -20.92
C GLY A 390 -7.73 -0.79 -21.36
N ASN A 391 -7.90 0.26 -20.54
CA ASN A 391 -8.75 1.42 -20.81
C ASN A 391 -7.93 2.56 -21.43
N SER A 392 -7.43 2.41 -22.65
CA SER A 392 -6.43 3.30 -23.26
C SER A 392 -6.93 4.66 -23.80
N HIS A 393 -8.10 5.16 -23.39
CA HIS A 393 -8.71 6.37 -24.02
C HIS A 393 -8.93 7.60 -23.12
N LYS A 394 -8.34 7.67 -21.94
CA LYS A 394 -8.39 8.89 -21.11
C LYS A 394 -7.06 9.69 -21.06
N LEU A 395 -6.14 9.44 -21.98
CA LEU A 395 -5.03 10.37 -22.19
C LEU A 395 -5.58 11.59 -22.95
N ARG A 396 -5.62 12.75 -22.30
CA ARG A 396 -5.89 14.02 -22.99
C ARG A 396 -4.87 14.18 -24.11
N GLU A 397 -5.32 14.58 -25.31
CA GLU A 397 -4.44 14.95 -26.42
C GLU A 397 -3.44 16.00 -25.92
N GLY A 398 -2.17 15.62 -25.82
CA GLY A 398 -1.07 16.49 -25.39
C GLY A 398 -0.11 15.89 -24.36
N GLU A 399 -0.42 14.77 -23.72
CA GLU A 399 0.51 14.11 -22.80
C GLU A 399 1.33 13.03 -23.53
N THR A 400 2.48 13.42 -24.02
CA THR A 400 3.53 12.49 -24.47
C THR A 400 4.12 11.77 -23.26
N ILE A 401 4.30 10.46 -23.37
CA ILE A 401 5.09 9.65 -22.43
C ILE A 401 6.52 10.19 -22.46
N VAL A 402 6.90 10.94 -21.44
CA VAL A 402 8.27 11.43 -21.29
C VAL A 402 9.07 10.29 -20.65
N GLU A 403 9.83 9.60 -21.49
CA GLU A 403 11.03 8.89 -21.07
C GLU A 403 12.08 9.95 -20.76
N ASP A 404 12.60 9.95 -19.54
CA ASP A 404 13.60 10.89 -19.00
C ASP A 404 13.10 12.27 -18.53
N ALA A 405 12.97 12.39 -17.22
CA ALA A 405 13.04 13.68 -16.53
C ALA A 405 13.89 13.57 -15.26
N ASN A 406 15.18 13.55 -15.45
CA ASN A 406 16.12 14.13 -14.52
C ASN A 406 16.45 15.55 -15.04
N ALA A 407 15.64 16.52 -14.67
CA ALA A 407 16.00 17.93 -14.80
C ALA A 407 15.25 18.70 -13.72
N ALA A 408 16.01 19.24 -12.80
CA ALA A 408 15.58 20.24 -11.85
C ALA A 408 14.95 21.43 -12.60
N THR A 409 13.74 21.81 -12.23
CA THR A 409 13.15 23.08 -12.68
C THR A 409 12.98 24.01 -11.49
N GLU A 410 13.60 25.17 -11.63
CA GLU A 410 13.52 26.32 -10.74
C GLU A 410 12.07 26.80 -10.58
N ALA A 411 11.74 27.24 -9.37
CA ALA A 411 10.46 27.82 -9.01
C ALA A 411 10.24 29.20 -9.65
N PRO A 412 9.05 29.52 -10.13
CA PRO A 412 8.73 30.90 -10.51
C PRO A 412 8.34 31.71 -9.26
N LYS A 413 9.00 32.84 -9.09
CA LYS A 413 8.63 33.91 -8.14
C LYS A 413 7.36 34.60 -8.64
N GLY A 414 6.33 34.64 -7.82
CA GLY A 414 5.09 35.36 -8.09
C GLY A 414 4.71 36.26 -6.92
N ASP A 415 4.43 37.52 -7.26
CA ASP A 415 4.17 38.66 -6.37
C ASP A 415 2.91 38.51 -5.52
N SER A 416 3.03 38.98 -4.30
CA SER A 416 1.96 39.10 -3.30
C SER A 416 1.10 40.33 -3.48
N LYS A 417 -0.22 40.19 -3.40
CA LYS A 417 -1.18 41.29 -3.18
C LYS A 417 -2.13 40.90 -2.02
N PRO A 418 -2.48 41.84 -1.12
CA PRO A 418 -3.22 41.53 0.08
C PRO A 418 -4.74 41.36 -0.12
N PRO A 419 -5.45 40.75 0.87
CA PRO A 419 -6.81 40.28 0.71
C PRO A 419 -7.88 41.35 0.90
N GLN A 420 -8.94 41.23 0.11
CA GLN A 420 -10.19 41.97 0.26
C GLN A 420 -11.34 41.03 0.70
N ALA A 421 -12.28 41.62 1.42
CA ALA A 421 -13.32 41.00 2.22
C ALA A 421 -14.34 40.10 1.49
N ALA A 422 -14.95 39.26 2.32
CA ALA A 422 -15.99 38.28 2.15
C ALA A 422 -17.01 38.41 1.01
N ALA A 423 -17.19 37.30 0.27
CA ALA A 423 -18.33 37.02 -0.62
C ALA A 423 -18.75 35.52 -0.42
N PRO A 424 -19.96 35.10 -0.85
CA PRO A 424 -20.68 33.93 -0.35
C PRO A 424 -19.97 32.58 -0.62
N ALA A 425 -20.25 31.60 0.21
CA ALA A 425 -19.66 30.26 0.28
C ALA A 425 -19.21 29.68 -1.08
N LYS A 426 -17.92 29.77 -1.38
CA LYS A 426 -17.29 29.05 -2.48
C LYS A 426 -17.05 27.60 -2.01
N LYS A 427 -17.49 26.62 -2.80
CA LYS A 427 -17.06 25.22 -2.59
C LYS A 427 -15.53 25.21 -2.52
N VAL A 428 -14.98 24.65 -1.44
CA VAL A 428 -13.55 24.50 -1.24
C VAL A 428 -13.02 23.55 -2.30
N GLU A 429 -12.18 24.03 -3.22
CA GLU A 429 -11.59 23.21 -4.27
C GLU A 429 -10.43 22.36 -3.73
N GLY A 430 -10.27 21.16 -4.27
CA GLY A 430 -9.15 20.27 -3.92
C GLY A 430 -9.28 19.61 -2.54
N VAL A 431 -10.50 19.47 -2.04
CA VAL A 431 -10.78 18.66 -0.82
C VAL A 431 -10.54 17.18 -1.16
N PRO A 432 -9.77 16.44 -0.33
CA PRO A 432 -9.56 15.01 -0.56
C PRO A 432 -10.87 14.23 -0.37
N PRO A 433 -11.01 13.03 -0.99
CA PRO A 433 -12.15 12.16 -0.75
C PRO A 433 -12.26 11.78 0.73
N LEU A 434 -13.48 11.47 1.16
CA LEU A 434 -13.70 10.98 2.52
C LEU A 434 -13.04 9.60 2.67
N PRO A 435 -12.17 9.39 3.67
CA PRO A 435 -11.60 8.08 3.94
C PRO A 435 -12.69 7.01 4.16
N ILE A 436 -12.48 5.83 3.61
CA ILE A 436 -13.44 4.74 3.72
C ILE A 436 -13.33 4.13 5.11
N CYS A 437 -14.34 4.33 5.95
CA CYS A 437 -14.48 3.62 7.22
C CYS A 437 -15.20 2.29 7.00
N ARG A 438 -14.51 1.17 7.21
CA ARG A 438 -15.03 -0.19 7.05
C ARG A 438 -15.45 -0.85 8.35
N SER A 439 -15.20 -0.20 9.48
CA SER A 439 -15.52 -0.71 10.80
C SER A 439 -16.88 -0.24 11.30
N GLU A 440 -17.54 -1.10 12.05
CA GLU A 440 -18.78 -0.83 12.79
C GLU A 440 -18.59 -1.17 14.26
N VAL A 441 -18.98 -0.24 15.15
CA VAL A 441 -18.95 -0.46 16.60
C VAL A 441 -20.23 -1.19 17.01
N GLN A 442 -20.09 -2.36 17.62
CA GLN A 442 -21.17 -3.08 18.27
C GLN A 442 -21.00 -2.96 19.79
N TRP A 443 -21.95 -2.28 20.43
CA TRP A 443 -21.98 -2.14 21.88
C TRP A 443 -22.38 -3.45 22.56
N LEU A 444 -21.70 -3.79 23.66
CA LEU A 444 -21.91 -5.02 24.40
C LEU A 444 -22.38 -4.72 25.84
N PRO A 445 -23.04 -5.70 26.51
CA PRO A 445 -23.41 -5.57 27.92
C PRO A 445 -22.20 -5.31 28.82
N LYS A 446 -22.34 -4.50 29.86
CA LYS A 446 -21.26 -4.19 30.83
C LYS A 446 -20.73 -5.43 31.59
N THR A 447 -21.45 -6.55 31.51
CA THR A 447 -21.04 -7.85 32.08
C THR A 447 -20.16 -8.67 31.16
N THR A 448 -19.92 -8.19 29.93
CA THR A 448 -19.05 -8.89 28.98
C THR A 448 -17.61 -8.87 29.48
N GLU A 449 -16.95 -10.02 29.44
CA GLU A 449 -15.53 -10.13 29.75
C GLU A 449 -14.72 -9.35 28.71
N VAL A 450 -13.90 -8.43 29.18
CA VAL A 450 -13.07 -7.58 28.31
C VAL A 450 -11.65 -8.10 28.23
N VAL A 451 -11.02 -7.89 27.10
CA VAL A 451 -9.56 -8.06 26.99
C VAL A 451 -8.92 -6.97 27.86
N ALA A 452 -8.42 -7.38 29.00
CA ALA A 452 -8.01 -6.47 30.08
C ALA A 452 -6.87 -5.52 29.69
N ASN A 453 -6.04 -5.91 28.70
CA ASN A 453 -4.90 -5.11 28.20
C ASN A 453 -4.64 -5.45 26.74
N ARG A 454 -3.85 -4.60 26.06
CA ARG A 454 -3.31 -4.81 24.70
C ARG A 454 -2.57 -6.14 24.51
N VAL A 455 -2.44 -6.95 25.56
CA VAL A 455 -1.54 -8.08 25.67
C VAL A 455 -2.30 -9.37 25.65
N ALA A 456 -2.12 -10.18 24.61
CA ALA A 456 -2.39 -11.60 24.71
C ALA A 456 -1.43 -12.23 25.74
N PRO A 457 -1.90 -13.07 26.67
CA PRO A 457 -1.01 -13.70 27.65
C PRO A 457 -0.09 -14.71 26.95
N GLY A 458 1.22 -14.46 27.02
CA GLY A 458 2.25 -15.35 26.51
C GLY A 458 2.85 -14.94 25.15
N PRO A 459 3.87 -15.67 24.70
CA PRO A 459 4.49 -15.45 23.41
C PRO A 459 3.54 -15.81 22.26
N ASP A 460 3.81 -15.33 21.07
CA ASP A 460 3.09 -15.69 19.85
C ASP A 460 3.24 -17.18 19.47
N SER A 461 2.64 -17.58 18.35
CA SER A 461 2.69 -18.96 17.85
C SER A 461 4.11 -19.47 17.52
N GLU A 462 5.07 -18.56 17.37
CA GLU A 462 6.49 -18.87 17.12
C GLU A 462 7.32 -18.82 18.41
N GLY A 463 6.72 -18.54 19.56
CA GLY A 463 7.38 -18.43 20.85
C GLY A 463 8.04 -17.08 21.11
N ALA A 464 7.74 -16.05 20.31
CA ALA A 464 8.32 -14.74 20.41
C ALA A 464 7.37 -13.73 21.06
N TYR A 465 7.95 -12.75 21.77
CA TYR A 465 7.23 -11.56 22.23
C TYR A 465 7.38 -10.44 21.22
N THR A 466 6.27 -9.88 20.79
CA THR A 466 6.20 -8.88 19.71
C THR A 466 5.40 -7.65 20.14
N VAL A 467 5.25 -6.66 19.26
CA VAL A 467 4.42 -5.49 19.53
C VAL A 467 2.95 -5.83 19.79
N SER A 468 2.44 -6.90 19.18
CA SER A 468 1.05 -7.39 19.38
C SER A 468 0.92 -8.32 20.59
N SER A 469 2.01 -8.92 21.04
CA SER A 469 2.06 -9.81 22.20
C SER A 469 3.30 -9.51 23.07
N PRO A 470 3.38 -8.31 23.69
CA PRO A 470 4.54 -7.91 24.49
C PRO A 470 4.58 -8.65 25.83
N TYR A 471 5.79 -8.76 26.38
CA TYR A 471 6.00 -9.24 27.72
C TYR A 471 5.70 -8.15 28.74
N MET A 472 5.02 -8.48 29.84
CA MET A 472 4.70 -7.56 30.94
C MET A 472 5.84 -7.52 31.96
N ALA A 473 6.88 -6.73 31.65
CA ALA A 473 8.05 -6.60 32.52
C ALA A 473 7.77 -5.73 33.74
N THR A 474 8.38 -6.08 34.86
CA THR A 474 8.38 -5.24 36.08
C THR A 474 9.58 -4.28 36.01
N ILE A 475 9.39 -3.04 36.47
CA ILE A 475 10.51 -2.09 36.59
C ILE A 475 11.38 -2.53 37.75
N HIS A 476 12.61 -2.94 37.46
CA HIS A 476 13.59 -3.36 38.48
C HIS A 476 14.30 -2.18 39.12
N LYS A 477 14.69 -1.18 38.33
CA LYS A 477 15.38 0.01 38.80
C LYS A 477 15.00 1.22 37.96
N ARG A 478 14.96 2.38 38.62
CA ARG A 478 14.83 3.70 37.99
C ARG A 478 15.82 4.66 38.65
N GLU A 479 16.58 5.36 37.83
CA GLU A 479 17.57 6.30 38.25
C GLU A 479 17.60 7.54 37.37
N VAL A 480 17.75 8.73 37.97
CA VAL A 480 17.96 9.98 37.23
C VAL A 480 19.44 10.15 36.98
N LEU A 481 19.86 10.18 35.72
CA LEU A 481 21.26 10.28 35.33
C LEU A 481 21.78 11.73 35.27
N THR A 482 20.87 12.70 35.13
CA THR A 482 21.21 14.13 35.11
C THR A 482 21.05 14.76 36.46
N ASN A 483 21.86 15.77 36.74
CA ASN A 483 21.80 16.49 38.02
C ASN A 483 20.63 17.54 37.98
N LEU A 484 20.25 18.06 39.13
CA LEU A 484 19.15 19.02 39.30
C LEU A 484 19.36 20.38 38.60
N LYS A 485 20.60 20.71 38.22
CA LYS A 485 20.93 21.95 37.48
C LYS A 485 20.66 21.81 35.98
N SER A 486 20.56 20.56 35.48
CA SER A 486 20.33 20.30 34.08
C SER A 486 18.89 20.66 33.69
N ASP A 487 18.71 21.34 32.57
CA ASP A 487 17.41 21.57 31.93
C ASP A 487 16.84 20.31 31.24
N ARG A 488 17.62 19.24 31.21
CA ARG A 488 17.22 17.92 30.73
C ARG A 488 17.10 16.93 31.89
N ARG A 489 16.11 16.10 31.80
CA ARG A 489 15.91 14.96 32.70
C ARG A 489 16.14 13.67 31.90
N VAL A 490 17.23 12.97 32.20
CA VAL A 490 17.56 11.68 31.60
C VAL A 490 17.39 10.60 32.65
N LEU A 491 16.64 9.56 32.28
CA LEU A 491 16.38 8.39 33.12
C LEU A 491 17.16 7.19 32.63
N HIS A 492 17.68 6.42 33.57
CA HIS A 492 18.05 5.02 33.40
C HIS A 492 16.96 4.14 33.99
N MET A 493 16.52 3.12 33.26
CA MET A 493 15.48 2.23 33.69
C MET A 493 15.84 0.79 33.35
N GLU A 494 15.66 -0.12 34.31
CA GLU A 494 15.91 -1.55 34.16
C GLU A 494 14.59 -2.30 34.21
N PHE A 495 14.39 -3.27 33.31
CA PHE A 495 13.18 -4.07 33.20
C PHE A 495 13.45 -5.52 33.53
N ASP A 496 12.74 -6.08 34.52
CA ASP A 496 12.85 -7.49 34.83
C ASP A 496 12.03 -8.33 33.86
N LEU A 497 12.73 -9.13 33.08
CA LEU A 497 12.14 -10.08 32.13
C LEU A 497 11.84 -11.44 32.79
N GLY A 498 12.22 -11.64 34.06
CA GLY A 498 11.91 -12.86 34.83
C GLY A 498 12.25 -14.14 34.09
N SER A 499 11.25 -15.04 34.04
CA SER A 499 11.34 -16.34 33.37
C SER A 499 10.78 -16.33 31.94
N SER A 500 10.69 -15.18 31.28
CA SER A 500 10.12 -15.07 29.94
C SER A 500 10.86 -15.88 28.85
N GLY A 501 12.14 -16.21 29.09
CA GLY A 501 13.00 -16.78 28.06
C GLY A 501 13.52 -15.77 27.03
N ILE A 502 13.17 -14.50 27.15
CA ILE A 502 13.66 -13.44 26.27
C ILE A 502 15.16 -13.28 26.44
N SER A 503 15.87 -13.29 25.33
CA SER A 503 17.32 -12.99 25.27
C SER A 503 17.56 -11.75 24.42
N TYR A 504 18.66 -11.05 24.65
CA TYR A 504 19.06 -9.87 23.91
C TYR A 504 20.58 -9.83 23.73
N LYS A 505 21.04 -8.95 22.86
CA LYS A 505 22.45 -8.67 22.60
C LYS A 505 22.70 -7.15 22.71
N PRO A 506 23.93 -6.72 23.02
CA PRO A 506 24.29 -5.31 22.92
C PRO A 506 24.10 -4.80 21.49
N GLY A 507 23.41 -3.68 21.36
CA GLY A 507 22.98 -3.13 20.07
C GLY A 507 21.53 -3.44 19.69
N ASP A 508 20.87 -4.39 20.37
CA ASP A 508 19.43 -4.57 20.27
C ASP A 508 18.68 -3.39 20.94
N SER A 509 17.41 -3.24 20.58
CA SER A 509 16.52 -2.27 21.22
C SER A 509 15.41 -2.97 21.99
N ILE A 510 14.99 -2.34 23.09
CA ILE A 510 13.73 -2.71 23.76
C ILE A 510 12.61 -1.83 23.25
N GLY A 511 11.55 -2.47 22.75
CA GLY A 511 10.33 -1.81 22.37
C GLY A 511 9.41 -1.69 23.57
N ILE A 512 8.98 -0.48 23.89
CA ILE A 512 8.07 -0.18 24.99
C ILE A 512 6.74 0.29 24.40
N VAL A 513 5.65 -0.37 24.78
CA VAL A 513 4.28 -0.01 24.38
C VAL A 513 3.72 0.94 25.46
N PRO A 514 3.61 2.25 25.16
CA PRO A 514 3.19 3.22 26.15
C PRO A 514 1.68 3.26 26.34
N GLN A 515 1.26 4.00 27.37
CA GLN A 515 -0.13 4.39 27.60
C GLN A 515 -0.26 5.91 27.45
N ASN A 516 -1.43 6.35 26.97
CA ASN A 516 -1.79 7.75 26.98
C ASN A 516 -2.11 8.22 28.40
N ASP A 517 -1.93 9.52 28.64
CA ASP A 517 -2.25 10.16 29.90
C ASP A 517 -3.73 9.98 30.28
N ALA A 518 -3.99 9.59 31.52
CA ALA A 518 -5.32 9.23 32.00
C ALA A 518 -6.30 10.42 32.04
N GLU A 519 -5.78 11.63 32.36
CA GLU A 519 -6.59 12.85 32.41
C GLU A 519 -6.97 13.31 31.02
N LEU A 520 -6.03 13.23 30.05
CA LEU A 520 -6.29 13.51 28.65
C LEU A 520 -7.33 12.54 28.06
N VAL A 521 -7.20 11.24 28.35
CA VAL A 521 -8.16 10.22 27.93
C VAL A 521 -9.54 10.54 28.49
N ARG A 522 -9.64 10.85 29.79
CA ARG A 522 -10.91 11.22 30.41
C ARG A 522 -11.53 12.42 29.71
N ALA A 523 -10.77 13.48 29.52
CA ALA A 523 -11.23 14.71 28.90
C ALA A 523 -11.73 14.50 27.46
N ILE A 524 -11.08 13.62 26.68
CA ILE A 524 -11.53 13.28 25.32
C ILE A 524 -12.84 12.49 25.36
N VAL A 525 -12.93 11.48 26.22
CA VAL A 525 -14.14 10.63 26.33
C VAL A 525 -15.34 11.47 26.78
N ASP A 526 -15.14 12.35 27.78
CA ASP A 526 -16.17 13.30 28.26
C ASP A 526 -16.56 14.28 27.15
N ARG A 527 -15.61 14.83 26.37
CA ARG A 527 -15.85 15.74 25.23
C ARG A 527 -16.65 15.05 24.11
N LEU A 528 -16.45 13.75 23.90
CA LEU A 528 -17.19 12.95 22.91
C LEU A 528 -18.54 12.47 23.43
N GLY A 529 -18.88 12.73 24.73
CA GLY A 529 -20.12 12.28 25.36
C GLY A 529 -20.21 10.75 25.50
N LEU A 530 -19.09 10.05 25.58
CA LEU A 530 -19.04 8.58 25.67
C LEU A 530 -18.94 8.12 27.14
N ASP A 531 -19.47 6.92 27.43
CA ASP A 531 -19.28 6.26 28.73
C ASP A 531 -17.92 5.52 28.72
N GLN A 532 -17.02 5.91 29.63
CA GLN A 532 -15.70 5.31 29.78
C GLN A 532 -15.74 3.78 30.00
N ALA A 533 -16.80 3.30 30.68
CA ALA A 533 -17.01 1.89 31.02
C ALA A 533 -17.83 1.13 29.96
N ALA A 534 -18.30 1.80 28.92
CA ALA A 534 -19.01 1.13 27.82
C ALA A 534 -18.09 0.16 27.09
N ILE A 535 -18.59 -1.05 26.88
CA ILE A 535 -17.86 -2.15 26.22
C ILE A 535 -18.33 -2.28 24.79
N PHE A 536 -17.39 -2.49 23.87
CA PHE A 536 -17.71 -2.68 22.47
C PHE A 536 -16.79 -3.71 21.79
N THR A 537 -17.25 -4.20 20.64
CA THR A 537 -16.44 -4.90 19.68
C THR A 537 -16.50 -4.19 18.32
N LEU A 538 -15.50 -4.43 17.49
CA LEU A 538 -15.43 -3.89 16.12
C LEU A 538 -15.71 -5.02 15.13
N ASN A 539 -16.65 -4.78 14.23
CA ASN A 539 -17.01 -5.68 13.15
C ASN A 539 -16.81 -5.00 11.80
N TRP A 540 -16.73 -5.78 10.74
CA TRP A 540 -16.81 -5.25 9.39
C TRP A 540 -18.20 -4.65 9.14
N LYS A 541 -18.28 -3.51 8.46
CA LYS A 541 -19.56 -2.99 7.97
C LYS A 541 -20.20 -4.01 7.02
N LYS A 542 -21.52 -4.10 7.04
CA LYS A 542 -22.28 -5.03 6.21
C LYS A 542 -21.98 -4.80 4.72
N GLY A 543 -21.44 -5.82 4.04
CA GLY A 543 -21.01 -5.76 2.66
C GLY A 543 -19.52 -5.49 2.46
N ASP A 544 -18.81 -5.07 3.50
CA ASP A 544 -17.36 -4.97 3.52
C ASP A 544 -16.77 -6.25 4.13
N THR A 545 -15.99 -6.95 3.36
CA THR A 545 -15.20 -8.09 3.84
C THR A 545 -13.80 -7.95 3.27
N ASN A 546 -12.81 -8.06 4.14
CA ASN A 546 -11.44 -8.33 3.70
C ASN A 546 -11.20 -9.82 3.91
N GLU A 547 -11.07 -10.56 2.81
CA GLU A 547 -10.86 -12.03 2.83
C GLU A 547 -9.58 -12.42 3.58
N HIS A 548 -8.66 -11.48 3.76
CA HIS A 548 -7.35 -11.69 4.38
C HIS A 548 -7.23 -11.14 5.80
N ALA A 549 -8.13 -10.28 6.25
CA ALA A 549 -8.09 -9.71 7.60
C ALA A 549 -9.31 -10.15 8.41
N THR A 550 -9.07 -10.71 9.57
CA THR A 550 -10.12 -11.19 10.49
C THR A 550 -10.83 -10.04 11.22
N HIS A 551 -10.22 -8.85 11.26
CA HIS A 551 -10.70 -7.70 12.02
C HIS A 551 -10.44 -6.39 11.27
N PRO A 552 -11.39 -5.40 11.25
CA PRO A 552 -11.22 -4.15 10.51
C PRO A 552 -10.07 -3.27 11.04
N LEU A 553 -9.78 -3.32 12.35
CA LEU A 553 -8.67 -2.61 12.98
C LEU A 553 -7.89 -3.60 13.86
N PRO A 554 -6.99 -4.43 13.29
CA PRO A 554 -6.36 -5.54 13.98
C PRO A 554 -5.46 -5.12 15.15
N HIS A 555 -5.02 -3.87 15.20
CA HIS A 555 -4.25 -3.31 16.31
C HIS A 555 -5.12 -3.03 17.56
N ILE A 556 -6.45 -3.08 17.47
CA ILE A 556 -7.38 -2.89 18.59
C ILE A 556 -7.95 -4.25 19.00
N HIS A 557 -7.59 -4.71 20.17
CA HIS A 557 -8.12 -5.96 20.68
C HIS A 557 -9.50 -5.74 21.32
N THR A 558 -10.50 -6.42 20.83
CA THR A 558 -11.89 -6.33 21.30
C THR A 558 -12.38 -7.71 21.79
N PRO A 559 -13.36 -7.79 22.72
CA PRO A 559 -14.10 -6.69 23.38
C PRO A 559 -13.22 -5.87 24.31
N CYS A 560 -13.37 -4.53 24.25
CA CYS A 560 -12.67 -3.61 25.15
C CYS A 560 -13.57 -2.45 25.59
N THR A 561 -13.14 -1.69 26.62
CA THR A 561 -13.86 -0.48 27.05
C THR A 561 -13.44 0.74 26.23
N VAL A 562 -14.31 1.76 26.17
CA VAL A 562 -13.97 3.07 25.57
C VAL A 562 -12.72 3.65 26.24
N LYS A 563 -12.60 3.60 27.56
CA LYS A 563 -11.38 4.01 28.26
C LYS A 563 -10.16 3.25 27.75
N SER A 564 -10.25 1.93 27.65
CA SER A 564 -9.10 1.08 27.23
C SER A 564 -8.64 1.40 25.83
N VAL A 565 -9.54 1.66 24.86
CA VAL A 565 -9.15 1.95 23.49
C VAL A 565 -8.33 3.22 23.38
N PHE A 566 -8.76 4.31 24.07
CA PHE A 566 -8.01 5.58 24.06
C PHE A 566 -6.74 5.51 24.93
N THR A 567 -6.70 4.69 25.97
CA THR A 567 -5.51 4.55 26.83
C THR A 567 -4.39 3.78 26.11
N ASN A 568 -4.73 2.67 25.43
CA ASN A 568 -3.74 1.68 25.03
C ASN A 568 -3.50 1.57 23.52
N TYR A 569 -4.45 1.98 22.66
CA TYR A 569 -4.42 1.57 21.26
C TYR A 569 -4.25 2.72 20.28
N ILE A 570 -4.73 3.91 20.60
CA ILE A 570 -4.86 5.04 19.68
C ILE A 570 -3.98 6.21 20.11
N ASP A 571 -3.25 6.79 19.15
CA ASP A 571 -2.48 8.02 19.40
C ASP A 571 -3.41 9.24 19.40
N ILE A 572 -3.55 9.87 20.58
CA ILE A 572 -4.38 11.06 20.81
C ILE A 572 -3.58 12.35 20.93
N THR A 573 -2.25 12.25 20.82
CA THR A 573 -1.31 13.38 20.98
C THR A 573 -0.53 13.70 19.73
N GLY A 574 -0.50 12.78 18.77
CA GLY A 574 0.19 12.95 17.50
C GLY A 574 -0.41 14.08 16.66
N CYS A 575 0.40 14.66 15.78
CA CYS A 575 -0.04 15.73 14.89
C CYS A 575 -1.23 15.26 14.03
N PRO A 576 -2.38 15.96 14.06
CA PRO A 576 -3.56 15.58 13.28
C PRO A 576 -3.28 15.56 11.77
N ARG A 577 -3.64 14.46 11.10
CA ARG A 577 -3.48 14.31 9.66
C ARG A 577 -4.63 14.93 8.88
N LYS A 578 -4.42 15.24 7.62
CA LYS A 578 -5.44 15.76 6.72
C LYS A 578 -6.66 14.84 6.59
N SER A 579 -6.44 13.52 6.61
CA SER A 579 -7.52 12.51 6.63
C SER A 579 -8.39 12.60 7.86
N LEU A 580 -7.82 12.80 9.06
CA LEU A 580 -8.58 13.04 10.29
C LEU A 580 -9.39 14.34 10.17
N LEU A 581 -8.78 15.45 9.73
CA LEU A 581 -9.49 16.72 9.54
C LEU A 581 -10.66 16.57 8.56
N ARG A 582 -10.47 15.78 7.50
CA ARG A 582 -11.51 15.49 6.52
C ARG A 582 -12.70 14.72 7.13
N VAL A 583 -12.41 13.71 7.96
CA VAL A 583 -13.44 12.97 8.69
C VAL A 583 -14.18 13.87 9.68
N LEU A 584 -13.45 14.66 10.49
CA LEU A 584 -14.04 15.57 11.47
C LEU A 584 -14.95 16.60 10.80
N ALA A 585 -14.59 17.11 9.62
CA ALA A 585 -15.41 18.06 8.87
C ALA A 585 -16.82 17.53 8.55
N GLU A 586 -16.95 16.23 8.26
CA GLU A 586 -18.27 15.63 7.97
C GLU A 586 -19.19 15.59 9.19
N HIS A 587 -18.63 15.64 10.40
CA HIS A 587 -19.34 15.53 11.66
C HIS A 587 -19.47 16.87 12.41
N CYS A 588 -19.20 17.99 11.73
CA CYS A 588 -19.46 19.33 12.26
C CYS A 588 -20.90 19.76 12.00
N GLY A 589 -21.60 20.17 13.05
CA GLY A 589 -22.92 20.78 12.95
C GLY A 589 -22.90 22.24 12.51
N ASN A 590 -21.78 22.94 12.69
CA ASN A 590 -21.59 24.33 12.28
C ASN A 590 -20.90 24.38 10.89
N ALA A 591 -21.46 25.13 9.95
CA ALA A 591 -20.98 25.25 8.60
C ALA A 591 -19.59 25.92 8.50
N GLU A 592 -19.31 26.92 9.34
CA GLU A 592 -18.03 27.62 9.35
C GLU A 592 -16.91 26.69 9.86
N GLU A 593 -17.18 25.88 10.88
CA GLU A 593 -16.25 24.89 11.41
C GLU A 593 -15.99 23.79 10.37
N LYS A 594 -17.06 23.34 9.68
CA LYS A 594 -16.95 22.38 8.58
C LYS A 594 -16.06 22.91 7.46
N ASP A 595 -16.32 24.13 6.99
CA ASP A 595 -15.56 24.74 5.89
C ASP A 595 -14.10 24.97 6.29
N ALA A 596 -13.82 25.36 7.53
CA ALA A 596 -12.46 25.52 8.04
C ALA A 596 -11.68 24.17 8.03
N LEU A 597 -12.30 23.09 8.50
CA LEU A 597 -11.68 21.75 8.49
C LEU A 597 -11.52 21.22 7.06
N LEU A 598 -12.50 21.44 6.18
CA LEU A 598 -12.38 21.10 4.76
C LEU A 598 -11.23 21.88 4.09
N HIS A 599 -11.09 23.17 4.39
CA HIS A 599 -10.00 23.99 3.89
C HIS A 599 -8.64 23.45 4.37
N LEU A 600 -8.46 23.21 5.67
CA LEU A 600 -7.23 22.66 6.22
C LEU A 600 -6.88 21.27 5.65
N SER A 601 -7.87 20.46 5.30
CA SER A 601 -7.63 19.16 4.66
C SER A 601 -7.31 19.26 3.15
N SER A 602 -7.70 20.38 2.50
CA SER A 602 -7.60 20.57 1.06
C SER A 602 -6.17 20.86 0.60
N ARG A 603 -5.96 20.79 -0.74
CA ARG A 603 -4.70 21.27 -1.36
C ARG A 603 -4.52 22.76 -1.20
N GLY A 604 -5.60 23.54 -1.31
CA GLY A 604 -5.58 25.00 -1.16
C GLY A 604 -5.23 25.47 0.25
N GLY A 605 -5.57 24.72 1.28
CA GLY A 605 -5.30 25.03 2.69
C GLY A 605 -3.94 24.55 3.22
N ARG A 606 -3.00 24.27 2.36
CA ARG A 606 -1.69 23.71 2.74
C ARG A 606 -0.90 24.64 3.67
N ALA A 607 -0.80 25.93 3.35
CA ALA A 607 -0.04 26.87 4.15
C ALA A 607 -0.58 27.01 5.57
N GLU A 608 -1.93 27.02 5.68
CA GLU A 608 -2.63 27.04 6.95
C GLU A 608 -2.46 25.72 7.72
N TYR A 609 -2.48 24.59 7.05
CA TYR A 609 -2.19 23.29 7.67
C TYR A 609 -0.79 23.24 8.26
N GLU A 610 0.25 23.70 7.52
CA GLU A 610 1.63 23.76 8.04
C GLU A 610 1.76 24.66 9.26
N THR A 611 1.10 25.81 9.28
CA THR A 611 1.23 26.79 10.38
C THR A 611 0.31 26.48 11.56
N GLN A 612 -0.91 26.01 11.34
CA GLN A 612 -1.91 25.81 12.40
C GLN A 612 -1.92 24.39 12.95
N ILE A 613 -1.57 23.40 12.12
CA ILE A 613 -1.61 21.99 12.52
C ILE A 613 -0.18 21.44 12.71
N ARG A 614 0.66 21.46 11.69
CA ARG A 614 1.99 20.85 11.80
C ARG A 614 2.89 21.57 12.81
N ALA A 615 2.97 22.89 12.72
CA ALA A 615 3.81 23.67 13.63
C ALA A 615 3.30 23.67 15.08
N GLN A 616 1.97 23.68 15.27
CA GLN A 616 1.35 23.70 16.60
C GLN A 616 1.14 22.32 17.19
N SER A 617 1.11 21.26 16.36
CA SER A 617 0.87 19.88 16.76
C SER A 617 -0.25 19.73 17.82
N PRO A 618 -1.52 20.19 17.53
CA PRO A 618 -2.59 20.11 18.51
C PRO A 618 -2.92 18.66 18.84
N THR A 619 -3.26 18.40 20.11
CA THR A 619 -3.78 17.09 20.50
C THR A 619 -5.20 16.90 19.95
N LEU A 620 -5.70 15.66 19.95
CA LEU A 620 -7.09 15.39 19.58
C LEU A 620 -8.08 16.24 20.42
N LEU A 621 -7.82 16.37 21.73
CA LEU A 621 -8.65 17.20 22.61
C LEU A 621 -8.63 18.67 22.20
N THR A 622 -7.43 19.23 21.94
CA THR A 622 -7.28 20.61 21.47
C THR A 622 -8.06 20.83 20.18
N LEU A 623 -7.94 19.88 19.24
CA LEU A 623 -8.65 19.94 17.95
C LEU A 623 -10.17 19.91 18.13
N LEU A 624 -10.69 18.97 18.91
CA LEU A 624 -12.13 18.87 19.20
C LEU A 624 -12.69 20.09 19.93
N ASN A 625 -11.90 20.73 20.79
CA ASN A 625 -12.28 21.96 21.50
C ASN A 625 -12.27 23.18 20.57
N ASN A 626 -11.39 23.23 19.58
CA ASN A 626 -11.37 24.31 18.57
C ASN A 626 -12.58 24.22 17.62
N TYR A 627 -13.18 23.03 17.48
CA TYR A 627 -14.35 22.77 16.64
C TYR A 627 -15.48 22.13 17.50
N PRO A 628 -16.16 22.92 18.36
CA PRO A 628 -17.08 22.40 19.38
C PRO A 628 -18.32 21.70 18.81
N SER A 629 -18.76 22.02 17.60
CA SER A 629 -19.87 21.31 16.96
C SER A 629 -19.52 19.95 16.38
N CYS A 630 -18.22 19.58 16.37
CA CYS A 630 -17.75 18.34 15.83
C CYS A 630 -18.01 17.17 16.80
N CYS A 631 -18.79 16.17 16.34
CA CYS A 631 -19.16 14.97 17.11
C CYS A 631 -19.04 13.71 16.24
N PRO A 632 -17.80 13.22 15.96
CA PRO A 632 -17.59 12.06 15.09
C PRO A 632 -18.05 10.76 15.77
N PRO A 633 -18.65 9.81 15.02
CA PRO A 633 -18.92 8.46 15.51
C PRO A 633 -17.61 7.75 15.92
N LEU A 634 -17.67 6.93 16.98
CA LEU A 634 -16.48 6.24 17.51
C LEU A 634 -15.77 5.41 16.43
N ALA A 635 -16.51 4.67 15.61
CA ALA A 635 -15.92 3.82 14.56
C ALA A 635 -15.07 4.63 13.56
N GLU A 636 -15.61 5.77 13.08
CA GLU A 636 -14.93 6.62 12.10
C GLU A 636 -13.72 7.34 12.72
N LEU A 637 -13.85 7.74 14.00
CA LEU A 637 -12.74 8.33 14.74
C LEU A 637 -11.59 7.32 14.94
N LEU A 638 -11.92 6.07 15.33
CA LEU A 638 -10.92 5.01 15.52
C LEU A 638 -10.21 4.64 14.21
N ASP A 639 -10.92 4.65 13.09
CA ASP A 639 -10.32 4.35 11.77
C ASP A 639 -9.46 5.50 11.24
N ALA A 640 -9.78 6.76 11.61
CA ALA A 640 -9.03 7.95 11.20
C ALA A 640 -7.78 8.23 12.05
N LEU A 641 -7.75 7.75 13.30
CA LEU A 641 -6.61 7.94 14.20
C LEU A 641 -5.51 6.90 13.97
N SER A 642 -4.28 7.32 14.22
CA SER A 642 -3.14 6.41 14.15
C SER A 642 -3.09 5.48 15.36
N PRO A 643 -2.57 4.25 15.19
CA PRO A 643 -2.24 3.40 16.33
C PRO A 643 -1.23 4.07 17.26
N LEU A 644 -1.36 3.86 18.56
CA LEU A 644 -0.34 4.26 19.52
C LEU A 644 0.89 3.36 19.33
N ALA A 645 1.90 3.91 18.66
CA ALA A 645 3.10 3.16 18.30
C ALA A 645 3.99 2.87 19.53
N PRO A 646 4.72 1.74 19.56
CA PRO A 646 5.76 1.51 20.55
C PRO A 646 6.92 2.49 20.37
N ARG A 647 7.72 2.67 21.42
CA ARG A 647 8.98 3.43 21.36
C ARG A 647 10.15 2.48 21.54
N LEU A 648 11.12 2.60 20.65
CA LEU A 648 12.34 1.79 20.68
C LEU A 648 13.44 2.55 21.43
N TYR A 649 14.10 1.86 22.34
CA TYR A 649 15.22 2.38 23.10
C TYR A 649 16.39 1.40 23.02
N SER A 650 17.57 1.90 22.63
CA SER A 650 18.78 1.08 22.54
C SER A 650 19.16 0.57 23.93
N ILE A 651 19.44 -0.72 24.03
CA ILE A 651 19.77 -1.39 25.31
C ILE A 651 21.15 -0.91 25.77
N THR A 652 21.24 -0.51 27.06
CA THR A 652 22.46 0.07 27.66
C THR A 652 23.36 -0.93 28.35
N CYS A 653 22.99 -2.19 28.44
CA CYS A 653 23.74 -3.23 29.17
C CYS A 653 23.98 -4.47 28.31
N ALA A 654 24.93 -5.28 28.77
CA ALA A 654 25.23 -6.57 28.16
C ALA A 654 24.61 -7.73 28.97
N PRO A 655 24.17 -8.81 28.29
CA PRO A 655 23.60 -9.98 28.98
C PRO A 655 24.59 -10.69 29.90
N GLU A 656 25.89 -10.51 29.68
CA GLU A 656 26.93 -11.02 30.60
C GLU A 656 26.89 -10.36 31.97
N VAL A 657 26.32 -9.15 32.08
CA VAL A 657 26.17 -8.39 33.33
C VAL A 657 24.75 -8.46 33.86
N ALA A 658 23.77 -8.38 32.95
CA ALA A 658 22.34 -8.32 33.27
C ALA A 658 21.54 -9.28 32.38
N PRO A 659 21.58 -10.59 32.58
CA PRO A 659 20.99 -11.56 31.64
C PRO A 659 19.47 -11.45 31.48
N THR A 660 18.77 -11.05 32.54
CA THR A 660 17.28 -10.96 32.57
C THR A 660 16.78 -9.55 32.86
N THR A 661 17.67 -8.55 33.03
CA THR A 661 17.30 -7.20 33.40
C THR A 661 17.89 -6.17 32.44
N PRO A 662 17.47 -6.19 31.14
CA PRO A 662 17.89 -5.17 30.18
C PRO A 662 17.55 -3.76 30.68
N SER A 663 18.43 -2.82 30.37
CA SER A 663 18.29 -1.42 30.77
C SER A 663 18.32 -0.48 29.56
N VAL A 664 17.68 0.66 29.70
CA VAL A 664 17.64 1.74 28.69
C VAL A 664 17.97 3.10 29.33
N ALA A 665 18.36 4.06 28.49
CA ALA A 665 18.48 5.46 28.88
C ALA A 665 17.73 6.34 27.90
N PHE A 666 16.90 7.25 28.44
CA PHE A 666 16.12 8.16 27.62
C PHE A 666 15.95 9.52 28.27
N SER A 667 15.84 10.58 27.44
CA SER A 667 15.47 11.91 27.90
C SER A 667 13.95 11.99 28.04
N VAL A 668 13.46 12.55 29.14
CA VAL A 668 12.03 12.89 29.28
C VAL A 668 11.72 14.05 28.35
N VAL A 669 10.88 13.76 27.33
CA VAL A 669 10.59 14.71 26.25
C VAL A 669 9.54 15.73 26.72
N ARG A 670 9.92 16.99 26.74
CA ARG A 670 9.07 18.15 26.97
C ARG A 670 9.49 19.26 26.02
N PHE A 671 8.57 19.80 25.25
CA PHE A 671 8.88 20.88 24.32
C PHE A 671 7.76 21.91 24.26
N GLN A 672 8.07 23.09 23.82
CA GLN A 672 7.11 24.17 23.67
C GLN A 672 6.81 24.37 22.19
N VAL A 673 5.52 24.40 21.85
CA VAL A 673 5.07 24.72 20.50
C VAL A 673 5.02 26.25 20.29
N PRO A 674 4.94 26.75 19.03
CA PRO A 674 4.95 28.19 18.75
C PRO A 674 3.86 29.01 19.48
N SER A 675 2.73 28.38 19.81
CA SER A 675 1.67 29.02 20.63
C SER A 675 2.06 29.26 22.10
N GLY A 676 3.21 28.74 22.56
CA GLY A 676 3.65 28.79 23.94
C GLY A 676 3.15 27.62 24.80
N GLU A 677 2.32 26.74 24.27
CA GLU A 677 1.82 25.55 24.97
C GLU A 677 2.93 24.50 25.10
N HIS A 678 2.99 23.82 26.24
CA HIS A 678 3.91 22.71 26.47
C HIS A 678 3.32 21.39 26.00
N ARG A 679 4.11 20.62 25.27
CA ARG A 679 3.78 19.24 24.84
C ARG A 679 4.68 18.25 25.57
N LEU A 680 4.12 17.11 25.92
CA LEU A 680 4.76 16.01 26.61
C LEU A 680 4.91 14.81 25.71
N GLY A 681 6.09 14.20 25.67
CA GLY A 681 6.28 12.93 24.98
C GLY A 681 5.54 11.81 25.70
N VAL A 682 4.67 11.08 25.01
CA VAL A 682 3.77 10.07 25.63
C VAL A 682 4.55 9.04 26.44
N ALA A 683 5.47 8.29 25.82
CA ALA A 683 6.15 7.20 26.49
C ALA A 683 7.09 7.66 27.61
N THR A 684 7.85 8.73 27.37
CA THR A 684 8.88 9.18 28.32
C THR A 684 8.28 9.82 29.57
N ASN A 685 7.15 10.56 29.44
CA ASN A 685 6.49 11.12 30.61
C ASN A 685 5.70 10.03 31.35
N TRP A 686 5.01 9.13 30.64
CA TRP A 686 4.38 7.97 31.25
C TRP A 686 5.37 7.14 32.08
N LEU A 687 6.56 6.84 31.54
CA LEU A 687 7.62 6.11 32.25
C LEU A 687 8.19 6.94 33.44
N ASP A 688 8.27 8.27 33.29
CA ASP A 688 8.72 9.16 34.39
C ASP A 688 7.73 9.20 35.55
N GLU A 689 6.43 9.06 35.26
CA GLU A 689 5.34 9.07 36.26
C GLU A 689 5.19 7.71 36.97
N ILE A 690 5.60 6.61 36.33
CA ILE A 690 5.53 5.29 36.96
C ILE A 690 6.46 5.28 38.17
N SER A 691 5.86 5.21 39.35
CA SER A 691 6.58 5.10 40.61
C SER A 691 7.19 3.72 40.81
N VAL A 692 8.46 3.66 41.16
CA VAL A 692 9.09 2.46 41.71
C VAL A 692 8.78 2.44 43.21
N ASP A 693 7.51 2.28 43.55
CA ASP A 693 7.09 2.15 44.95
C ASP A 693 6.96 0.65 45.27
N ASP A 694 7.56 0.21 46.35
CA ASP A 694 7.58 -1.21 46.81
C ASP A 694 6.19 -1.86 46.96
N LYS A 695 5.12 -1.07 46.81
CA LYS A 695 3.72 -1.50 46.97
C LYS A 695 2.92 -1.63 45.68
N CYS A 696 3.44 -1.18 44.55
CA CYS A 696 2.76 -1.27 43.25
C CYS A 696 3.72 -1.83 42.20
N GLU A 697 3.53 -3.08 41.83
CA GLU A 697 4.22 -3.68 40.69
C GLU A 697 3.67 -3.10 39.39
N HIS A 698 4.20 -1.95 38.98
CA HIS A 698 3.90 -1.41 37.66
C HIS A 698 4.49 -2.29 36.58
N LYS A 699 3.66 -2.86 35.74
CA LYS A 699 4.06 -3.69 34.60
C LYS A 699 4.08 -2.87 33.33
N VAL A 700 5.20 -2.95 32.62
CA VAL A 700 5.43 -2.25 31.35
C VAL A 700 5.42 -3.29 30.23
N PRO A 701 4.62 -3.11 29.19
CA PRO A 701 4.62 -4.01 28.03
C PRO A 701 5.88 -3.77 27.20
N VAL A 702 6.74 -4.78 27.10
CA VAL A 702 8.02 -4.70 26.40
C VAL A 702 8.23 -5.87 25.44
N TYR A 703 9.06 -5.67 24.43
CA TYR A 703 9.58 -6.74 23.56
C TYR A 703 10.99 -6.37 23.11
N ILE A 704 11.78 -7.35 22.68
CA ILE A 704 13.10 -7.08 22.11
C ILE A 704 12.98 -6.99 20.58
N LYS A 705 13.56 -5.91 20.04
CA LYS A 705 13.77 -5.77 18.60
C LYS A 705 15.26 -6.00 18.30
N PRO A 706 15.63 -7.14 17.70
CA PRO A 706 17.01 -7.43 17.34
C PRO A 706 17.52 -6.44 16.31
N SER A 707 18.73 -5.93 16.52
CA SER A 707 19.42 -5.15 15.50
C SER A 707 20.08 -6.08 14.47
N LEU A 708 19.85 -5.82 13.19
CA LEU A 708 20.45 -6.60 12.10
C LEU A 708 21.89 -6.20 11.79
N LYS A 709 22.29 -4.97 12.14
CA LYS A 709 23.58 -4.40 11.73
C LYS A 709 24.34 -3.73 12.87
N PHE A 710 23.64 -3.08 13.81
CA PHE A 710 24.24 -2.32 14.88
C PHE A 710 24.56 -3.25 16.05
N GLY A 711 25.80 -3.72 16.09
CA GLY A 711 26.29 -4.67 17.12
C GLY A 711 27.80 -4.77 17.10
N LEU A 712 28.37 -5.40 18.12
CA LEU A 712 29.81 -5.65 18.16
C LEU A 712 30.22 -6.58 17.01
N PRO A 713 31.36 -6.31 16.33
CA PRO A 713 31.89 -7.24 15.33
C PRO A 713 32.23 -8.59 15.97
N GLU A 714 32.02 -9.66 15.19
CA GLU A 714 32.41 -11.02 15.60
C GLU A 714 33.92 -11.10 15.87
N ASP A 715 34.69 -10.44 15.01
CA ASP A 715 36.16 -10.29 15.21
C ASP A 715 36.47 -9.20 16.21
N SER A 716 36.79 -9.61 17.42
CA SER A 716 37.21 -8.68 18.49
C SER A 716 38.61 -8.07 18.33
N SER A 717 39.37 -8.49 17.31
CA SER A 717 40.67 -7.89 16.96
C SER A 717 40.53 -6.61 16.12
N ALA A 718 39.32 -6.35 15.59
CA ALA A 718 39.04 -5.12 14.87
C ALA A 718 38.88 -3.93 15.81
N PRO A 719 39.53 -2.78 15.55
CA PRO A 719 39.37 -1.57 16.36
C PRO A 719 37.95 -1.01 16.29
N LEU A 720 37.52 -0.24 17.30
CA LEU A 720 36.21 0.40 17.37
C LEU A 720 36.35 1.93 17.48
N VAL A 721 35.60 2.64 16.66
CA VAL A 721 35.39 4.10 16.79
C VAL A 721 33.90 4.30 17.06
N MET A 722 33.55 4.65 18.28
CA MET A 722 32.17 4.81 18.77
C MET A 722 31.87 6.30 18.95
N ILE A 723 30.75 6.76 18.45
CA ILE A 723 30.35 8.18 18.46
C ILE A 723 28.91 8.28 18.96
N GLY A 724 28.71 8.81 20.18
CA GLY A 724 27.41 8.85 20.83
C GLY A 724 27.18 10.03 21.74
N PRO A 725 26.72 11.18 21.24
CA PRO A 725 26.40 12.31 22.12
C PRO A 725 25.06 12.13 22.82
N GLY A 726 24.94 12.64 24.04
CA GLY A 726 23.75 12.55 24.88
C GLY A 726 23.35 11.09 25.16
N THR A 727 22.06 10.77 24.97
CA THR A 727 21.57 9.39 25.14
C THR A 727 22.05 8.43 24.05
N GLY A 728 22.64 8.93 22.96
CA GLY A 728 23.32 8.12 21.96
C GLY A 728 24.50 7.31 22.47
N VAL A 729 25.01 7.64 23.65
CA VAL A 729 26.06 6.84 24.30
C VAL A 729 25.55 5.50 24.85
N ALA A 730 24.24 5.35 25.00
CA ALA A 730 23.59 4.23 25.67
C ALA A 730 24.05 2.83 25.19
N PRO A 731 24.02 2.46 23.91
CA PRO A 731 24.43 1.12 23.47
C PRO A 731 25.91 0.85 23.66
N PHE A 732 26.75 1.86 23.62
CA PHE A 732 28.21 1.72 23.78
C PHE A 732 28.61 1.28 25.20
N ARG A 733 27.77 1.60 26.20
CA ARG A 733 27.92 1.03 27.54
C ARG A 733 27.81 -0.50 27.53
N GLY A 734 26.75 -1.03 26.87
CA GLY A 734 26.56 -2.47 26.68
C GLY A 734 27.70 -3.12 25.89
N PHE A 735 28.21 -2.46 24.85
CA PHE A 735 29.34 -2.94 24.07
C PHE A 735 30.60 -3.05 24.94
N LEU A 736 30.91 -2.04 25.76
CA LEU A 736 32.08 -2.06 26.64
C LEU A 736 31.95 -3.07 27.78
N GLN A 737 30.75 -3.32 28.31
CA GLN A 737 30.49 -4.39 29.25
C GLN A 737 30.78 -5.78 28.65
N SER A 738 30.33 -6.04 27.41
CA SER A 738 30.63 -7.30 26.72
C SER A 738 32.11 -7.44 26.42
N ARG A 739 32.80 -6.36 26.03
CA ARG A 739 34.26 -6.33 25.83
C ARG A 739 34.98 -6.67 27.11
N ARG A 740 34.61 -6.05 28.25
CA ARG A 740 35.13 -6.36 29.57
C ARG A 740 34.96 -7.84 29.92
N ALA A 741 33.78 -8.37 29.76
CA ALA A 741 33.50 -9.77 30.04
C ALA A 741 34.35 -10.73 29.17
N LYS A 742 34.59 -10.35 27.91
CA LYS A 742 35.46 -11.10 27.00
C LYS A 742 36.92 -11.05 27.45
N ALA A 743 37.42 -9.87 27.86
CA ALA A 743 38.77 -9.74 28.39
C ALA A 743 38.99 -10.57 29.66
N GLN A 744 38.03 -10.55 30.57
CA GLN A 744 38.07 -11.35 31.79
C GLN A 744 38.12 -12.87 31.51
N LYS A 745 37.58 -13.32 30.40
CA LYS A 745 37.69 -14.71 29.90
C LYS A 745 38.99 -14.99 29.13
N GLY A 746 39.92 -14.04 29.11
CA GLY A 746 41.22 -14.18 28.42
C GLY A 746 41.21 -13.81 26.94
N GLY A 747 40.09 -13.23 26.42
CA GLY A 747 40.02 -12.73 25.06
C GLY A 747 40.87 -11.49 24.85
N ARG A 748 41.56 -11.39 23.69
CA ARG A 748 42.26 -10.17 23.31
C ARG A 748 41.28 -9.12 22.87
N LEU A 749 41.48 -7.86 23.26
CA LEU A 749 40.75 -6.69 22.82
C LEU A 749 41.62 -5.83 21.91
N SER A 750 41.03 -5.31 20.85
CA SER A 750 41.58 -4.24 20.03
C SER A 750 41.38 -2.87 20.66
N GLU A 751 41.94 -1.84 20.06
CA GLU A 751 41.69 -0.46 20.48
C GLU A 751 40.18 -0.10 20.32
N ALA A 752 39.69 0.70 21.29
CA ALA A 752 38.33 1.21 21.28
C ALA A 752 38.36 2.70 21.70
N MET A 753 37.86 3.54 20.84
CA MET A 753 37.77 4.98 21.05
C MET A 753 36.32 5.42 21.11
N LEU A 754 35.92 6.17 22.13
CA LEU A 754 34.57 6.68 22.32
C LEU A 754 34.58 8.21 22.30
N PHE A 755 33.81 8.79 21.36
CA PHE A 755 33.44 10.20 21.31
C PHE A 755 32.12 10.40 22.02
N PHE A 756 32.12 11.00 23.20
CA PHE A 756 30.93 11.32 23.96
C PHE A 756 30.70 12.83 23.97
N GLY A 757 29.45 13.27 23.73
CA GLY A 757 29.08 14.68 23.78
C GLY A 757 27.95 14.94 24.76
N CYS A 758 28.12 15.98 25.61
CA CYS A 758 27.04 16.47 26.46
C CYS A 758 27.10 17.99 26.56
N ARG A 759 26.18 18.60 27.32
CA ARG A 759 26.19 20.07 27.48
C ARG A 759 27.27 20.53 28.43
N LYS A 760 27.30 19.96 29.64
CA LYS A 760 28.28 20.28 30.66
C LYS A 760 28.67 19.04 31.45
N ALA A 761 29.91 18.99 31.88
CA ALA A 761 30.44 17.85 32.62
C ALA A 761 29.73 17.63 33.97
N ASP A 762 29.36 18.72 34.68
CA ASP A 762 28.72 18.66 36.00
C ASP A 762 27.18 18.55 35.94
N GLU A 763 26.55 18.53 34.75
CA GLU A 763 25.09 18.52 34.63
C GLU A 763 24.54 17.23 33.98
N ASP A 764 25.14 16.83 32.85
CA ASP A 764 24.59 15.78 32.00
C ASP A 764 25.63 14.81 31.38
N PHE A 765 26.76 14.61 32.14
CA PHE A 765 27.74 13.59 31.78
C PHE A 765 27.25 12.19 32.18
N LEU A 766 26.50 11.56 31.32
CA LEU A 766 25.87 10.26 31.59
C LEU A 766 26.90 9.16 31.79
N TYR A 767 26.71 8.30 32.82
CA TYR A 767 27.54 7.13 33.12
C TYR A 767 29.03 7.41 33.33
N GLU A 768 29.41 8.56 33.83
CA GLU A 768 30.81 8.97 34.03
C GLU A 768 31.65 7.91 34.76
N ALA A 769 31.11 7.31 35.83
CA ALA A 769 31.77 6.29 36.60
C ALA A 769 32.09 5.03 35.78
N ASP A 770 31.17 4.61 34.89
CA ASP A 770 31.37 3.47 34.00
C ASP A 770 32.50 3.75 33.00
N TRP A 771 32.54 4.93 32.38
CA TRP A 771 33.58 5.29 31.42
C TRP A 771 34.97 5.30 32.06
N LYS A 772 35.07 5.87 33.24
CA LYS A 772 36.31 5.84 34.01
C LYS A 772 36.77 4.41 34.33
N SER A 773 35.84 3.55 34.71
CA SER A 773 36.09 2.14 34.99
C SER A 773 36.55 1.39 33.75
N PHE A 774 35.88 1.58 32.59
CA PHE A 774 36.22 0.92 31.29
C PHE A 774 37.59 1.40 30.78
N THR A 775 37.95 2.66 31.04
CA THR A 775 39.28 3.18 30.68
C THR A 775 40.36 2.59 31.59
N ALA A 776 40.08 2.44 32.88
CA ALA A 776 41.05 1.90 33.85
C ALA A 776 41.38 0.41 33.61
N ASP A 777 40.41 -0.40 33.14
CA ASP A 777 40.64 -1.81 32.85
C ASP A 777 40.98 -2.13 31.38
N GLY A 778 41.06 -1.08 30.54
CA GLY A 778 41.45 -1.22 29.13
C GLY A 778 40.34 -1.74 28.19
N SER A 779 39.10 -1.88 28.67
CA SER A 779 37.94 -2.22 27.82
C SER A 779 37.61 -1.06 26.86
N LEU A 780 37.91 0.17 27.27
CA LEU A 780 37.92 1.40 26.48
C LEU A 780 39.33 1.96 26.45
N THR A 781 39.93 2.12 25.28
CA THR A 781 41.29 2.63 25.15
C THR A 781 41.35 4.15 25.32
N LYS A 782 40.34 4.85 24.78
CA LYS A 782 40.30 6.31 24.83
C LYS A 782 38.90 6.85 24.89
N LEU A 783 38.65 7.76 25.82
CA LEU A 783 37.43 8.55 25.91
C LEU A 783 37.75 10.00 25.48
N VAL A 784 36.98 10.52 24.53
CA VAL A 784 37.05 11.90 24.05
C VAL A 784 35.70 12.59 24.33
N CYS A 785 35.72 13.63 25.16
CA CYS A 785 34.52 14.35 25.56
C CYS A 785 34.38 15.69 24.82
N ALA A 786 33.17 16.01 24.42
CA ALA A 786 32.78 17.29 23.84
C ALA A 786 31.72 17.95 24.73
N PHE A 787 32.04 19.12 25.32
CA PHE A 787 31.10 19.86 26.16
C PHE A 787 30.60 21.10 25.42
N SER A 788 29.33 21.07 25.02
CA SER A 788 28.81 22.08 24.09
C SER A 788 28.38 23.39 24.72
N ARG A 789 28.36 23.50 26.06
CA ARG A 789 27.93 24.69 26.80
C ARG A 789 28.85 25.08 27.98
N GLU A 790 30.05 24.57 28.03
CA GLU A 790 31.06 24.97 29.02
C GLU A 790 31.77 26.26 28.64
N THR A 791 31.90 26.49 27.33
CA THR A 791 32.57 27.67 26.79
C THR A 791 31.62 28.51 25.95
N ALA A 792 32.00 29.75 25.61
CA ALA A 792 31.23 30.59 24.70
C ALA A 792 31.12 29.96 23.27
N GLU A 793 32.19 29.26 22.88
CA GLU A 793 32.19 28.47 21.62
C GLU A 793 31.65 27.07 21.88
N LYS A 794 30.69 26.65 21.03
CA LYS A 794 30.06 25.34 21.17
C LYS A 794 30.94 24.24 20.58
N VAL A 795 31.40 23.33 21.41
CA VAL A 795 32.21 22.17 20.99
C VAL A 795 31.33 20.93 20.93
N TYR A 796 31.21 20.32 19.75
CA TYR A 796 30.49 19.10 19.51
C TYR A 796 31.41 17.93 19.15
N VAL A 797 30.88 16.69 19.10
CA VAL A 797 31.65 15.48 18.80
C VAL A 797 32.36 15.56 17.45
N GLN A 798 31.73 16.16 16.41
CA GLN A 798 32.34 16.32 15.08
C GLN A 798 33.64 17.17 15.15
N HIS A 799 33.71 18.20 15.98
CA HIS A 799 34.92 18.99 16.15
C HIS A 799 36.02 18.15 16.82
N LYS A 800 35.66 17.30 17.77
CA LYS A 800 36.56 16.37 18.43
C LYS A 800 37.07 15.27 17.51
N ILE A 801 36.26 14.80 16.58
CA ILE A 801 36.66 13.85 15.53
C ILE A 801 37.74 14.47 14.65
N GLU A 802 37.59 15.74 14.25
CA GLU A 802 38.59 16.49 13.47
C GLU A 802 39.85 16.79 14.26
N GLU A 803 39.73 17.13 15.55
CA GLU A 803 40.90 17.34 16.46
C GLU A 803 41.72 16.03 16.58
N HIS A 804 41.08 14.87 16.54
CA HIS A 804 41.70 13.55 16.60
C HIS A 804 41.86 12.87 15.23
N ALA A 805 41.84 13.62 14.11
CA ALA A 805 41.80 13.13 12.75
C ALA A 805 42.87 12.05 12.45
N THR A 806 44.12 12.28 12.87
CA THR A 806 45.22 11.33 12.65
C THR A 806 44.97 9.96 13.28
N GLU A 807 44.43 9.94 14.49
CA GLU A 807 44.18 8.70 15.23
C GLU A 807 42.95 7.96 14.67
N VAL A 808 41.90 8.69 14.37
CA VAL A 808 40.68 8.15 13.73
C VAL A 808 41.03 7.55 12.35
N ALA A 809 41.82 8.28 11.55
CA ALA A 809 42.24 7.81 10.24
C ALA A 809 43.11 6.54 10.32
N ARG A 810 44.03 6.48 11.31
CA ARG A 810 44.83 5.28 11.58
C ARG A 810 43.94 4.09 11.91
N LEU A 811 43.02 4.24 12.87
CA LEU A 811 42.11 3.16 13.25
C LEU A 811 41.25 2.68 12.08
N ILE A 812 40.71 3.59 11.25
CA ILE A 812 39.94 3.24 10.05
C ILE A 812 40.81 2.46 9.04
N SER A 813 42.09 2.87 8.88
CA SER A 813 43.05 2.17 8.00
C SER A 813 43.38 0.77 8.49
N GLU A 814 43.38 0.56 9.81
CA GLU A 814 43.62 -0.72 10.50
C GLU A 814 42.35 -1.61 10.53
N GLY A 815 41.28 -1.17 9.90
CA GLY A 815 40.07 -1.98 9.78
C GLY A 815 38.97 -1.67 10.82
N ALA A 816 39.04 -0.52 11.50
CA ALA A 816 38.06 -0.18 12.53
C ALA A 816 36.60 -0.23 12.02
N TYR A 817 35.73 -0.64 12.93
CA TYR A 817 34.30 -0.43 12.82
C TYR A 817 33.95 0.95 13.38
N VAL A 818 33.25 1.75 12.56
CA VAL A 818 32.77 3.07 12.95
C VAL A 818 31.30 2.99 13.30
N MET A 819 30.95 3.35 14.52
CA MET A 819 29.59 3.18 15.05
C MET A 819 29.07 4.52 15.54
N VAL A 820 27.92 4.96 15.03
CA VAL A 820 27.31 6.26 15.40
C VAL A 820 25.92 6.00 15.97
N CYS A 821 25.63 6.56 17.14
CA CYS A 821 24.29 6.46 17.74
C CYS A 821 23.83 7.83 18.24
N GLY A 822 22.55 8.20 17.93
CA GLY A 822 21.95 9.45 18.40
C GLY A 822 21.05 10.15 17.37
N ASP A 823 20.96 11.49 17.45
CA ASP A 823 20.09 12.31 16.63
C ASP A 823 20.40 12.20 15.12
N GLY A 824 19.41 11.82 14.34
CA GLY A 824 19.49 11.68 12.88
C GLY A 824 19.35 12.99 12.11
N ALA A 825 18.65 13.97 12.67
CA ALA A 825 18.33 15.21 11.96
C ALA A 825 19.55 16.09 11.66
N HIS A 826 20.43 16.25 12.64
CA HIS A 826 21.59 17.15 12.55
C HIS A 826 22.91 16.42 12.86
N MET A 827 23.01 15.78 14.03
CA MET A 827 24.25 15.22 14.54
C MET A 827 24.83 14.17 13.58
N ALA A 828 24.04 13.24 13.10
CA ALA A 828 24.55 12.17 12.24
C ALA A 828 25.12 12.70 10.91
N LYS A 829 24.59 13.79 10.37
CA LYS A 829 25.10 14.47 9.17
C LYS A 829 26.45 15.14 9.44
N ASP A 830 26.52 15.90 10.54
CA ASP A 830 27.73 16.61 10.89
C ASP A 830 28.88 15.64 11.19
N VAL A 831 28.59 14.55 11.90
CA VAL A 831 29.54 13.46 12.15
C VAL A 831 30.00 12.81 10.85
N HIS A 832 29.06 12.50 9.95
CA HIS A 832 29.40 11.94 8.64
C HIS A 832 30.30 12.88 7.83
N ALA A 833 29.97 14.16 7.76
CA ALA A 833 30.80 15.16 7.09
C ALA A 833 32.20 15.29 7.70
N ALA A 834 32.34 15.21 9.03
CA ALA A 834 33.64 15.22 9.71
C ALA A 834 34.46 13.97 9.36
N LEU A 835 33.84 12.78 9.36
CA LEU A 835 34.51 11.53 8.95
C LEU A 835 34.94 11.57 7.48
N VAL A 836 34.13 12.12 6.56
CA VAL A 836 34.52 12.31 5.15
C VAL A 836 35.75 13.20 5.06
N ARG A 837 35.79 14.33 5.79
CA ARG A 837 36.96 15.22 5.81
C ARG A 837 38.22 14.52 6.37
N VAL A 838 38.08 13.79 7.46
CA VAL A 838 39.18 13.03 8.07
C VAL A 838 39.74 11.99 7.10
N VAL A 839 38.89 11.22 6.46
CA VAL A 839 39.28 10.19 5.49
C VAL A 839 39.98 10.81 4.27
N ALA A 840 39.46 11.90 3.73
CA ALA A 840 40.03 12.58 2.55
C ALA A 840 41.38 13.23 2.87
N GLN A 841 41.49 13.94 4.00
CA GLN A 841 42.71 14.64 4.40
C GLN A 841 43.87 13.71 4.79
N ALA A 842 43.54 12.60 5.43
CA ALA A 842 44.53 11.60 5.83
C ALA A 842 44.91 10.61 4.74
N GLY A 843 44.24 10.61 3.58
CA GLY A 843 44.55 9.69 2.50
C GLY A 843 44.22 8.24 2.84
N VAL A 844 43.21 7.98 3.68
CA VAL A 844 42.84 6.63 4.14
C VAL A 844 42.51 5.71 2.97
N CYS A 845 43.11 4.52 2.92
CA CYS A 845 42.96 3.57 1.82
C CYS A 845 43.29 4.14 0.43
N GLY A 846 44.15 5.15 0.36
CA GLY A 846 44.57 5.78 -0.91
C GLY A 846 43.62 6.84 -1.45
N VAL A 847 42.63 7.22 -0.67
CA VAL A 847 41.59 8.24 -1.01
C VAL A 847 42.11 9.63 -0.68
N SER A 848 42.07 10.55 -1.63
CA SER A 848 42.65 11.92 -1.49
C SER A 848 41.67 13.05 -1.73
N ASP A 849 40.37 12.74 -2.04
CA ASP A 849 39.33 13.74 -2.27
C ASP A 849 38.03 13.38 -1.58
N VAL A 850 37.17 14.38 -1.39
CA VAL A 850 35.91 14.26 -0.66
C VAL A 850 34.96 13.24 -1.28
N LYS A 851 34.84 13.22 -2.61
CA LYS A 851 33.92 12.32 -3.33
C LYS A 851 34.35 10.86 -3.20
N ALA A 852 35.64 10.59 -3.27
CA ALA A 852 36.17 9.25 -3.08
C ALA A 852 36.05 8.81 -1.60
N ALA A 853 36.18 9.75 -0.64
CA ALA A 853 35.95 9.47 0.78
C ALA A 853 34.46 9.12 1.05
N GLU A 854 33.53 9.83 0.45
CA GLU A 854 32.08 9.49 0.52
C GLU A 854 31.82 8.08 -0.04
N ALA A 855 32.41 7.76 -1.19
CA ALA A 855 32.30 6.43 -1.79
C ALA A 855 32.88 5.33 -0.88
N LEU A 856 34.03 5.57 -0.24
CA LEU A 856 34.63 4.63 0.70
C LEU A 856 33.74 4.41 1.94
N LEU A 857 33.19 5.47 2.53
CA LEU A 857 32.28 5.35 3.67
C LEU A 857 30.95 4.68 3.28
N ALA A 858 30.47 4.90 2.04
CA ALA A 858 29.30 4.18 1.51
C ALA A 858 29.59 2.67 1.36
N ASP A 859 30.80 2.28 0.95
CA ASP A 859 31.20 0.87 0.89
C ASP A 859 31.37 0.27 2.30
N PHE A 860 31.84 1.05 3.26
CA PHE A 860 31.85 0.62 4.68
C PHE A 860 30.45 0.41 5.23
N THR A 861 29.48 1.24 4.83
CA THR A 861 28.07 1.04 5.19
C THR A 861 27.52 -0.27 4.60
N LYS A 862 27.84 -0.58 3.33
CA LYS A 862 27.44 -1.84 2.69
C LYS A 862 28.07 -3.07 3.34
N SER A 863 29.34 -2.98 3.73
CA SER A 863 30.07 -4.06 4.38
C SER A 863 29.79 -4.20 5.88
N GLY A 864 29.03 -3.30 6.48
CA GLY A 864 28.74 -3.30 7.90
C GLY A 864 29.86 -2.75 8.79
N ARG A 865 30.89 -2.10 8.21
CA ARG A 865 31.98 -1.45 8.95
C ARG A 865 31.65 -0.04 9.41
N TYR A 866 30.70 0.66 8.75
CA TYR A 866 30.15 1.94 9.19
C TYR A 866 28.67 1.75 9.44
N VAL A 867 28.29 1.71 10.71
CA VAL A 867 26.92 1.41 11.14
C VAL A 867 26.37 2.55 11.99
N ARG A 868 25.08 2.80 11.86
CA ARG A 868 24.42 3.90 12.56
C ARG A 868 23.11 3.42 13.19
N ASP A 869 22.88 3.80 14.44
CA ASP A 869 21.63 3.67 15.18
C ASP A 869 21.13 5.08 15.49
N ILE A 870 20.28 5.61 14.63
CA ILE A 870 19.85 7.01 14.65
C ILE A 870 18.34 7.13 14.75
N TRP A 871 17.88 8.15 15.46
CA TRP A 871 16.46 8.47 15.63
C TRP A 871 16.22 9.97 15.41
N SER A 872 14.95 10.35 15.11
CA SER A 872 14.50 11.73 14.93
C SER A 872 13.41 12.07 15.95
#